data_e8a4b6cf19a302f4bd22fdccb16f2c67
#
_entry.id   e8a4b6cf19a302f4bd22fdccb16f2c67
#
_cell.length_a   1.000
_cell.length_b   1.000
_cell.length_c   1.000
_cell.angle_alpha   90.00
_cell.angle_beta   90.00
_cell.angle_gamma   90.00
#
_symmetry.space_group_name_H-M   'P 1'
#
loop_
_entity.id
_entity.type
_entity.pdbx_description
1 polymer ?
#
loop_
_entity_poly.entity_id
_entity_poly.type
_entity_poly.pdbx_seq_one_letter_code
_entity_poly.pdbx_strand_id
1 'polypeptide(L)'
;MSAQKRIEELINLINYHNEKYYNQDSPEIEDFEYDNLMKELIKLEEENPELKRNDSPSNRVGGKPLDKFEQVVHKIPMLSLSNAYSWEDLKDFDSRVREAAGSDVEYVVEFKIDGLSVGLNYNNGIFESGATRGNGIVGENITKNLMTIKNIPLNIDEKGELTVRGEVYISKKDFEEINKIQEEQDQPLYANPRNLAAGSLRQLDSKLTAKRPLDIFIFNLEDINSKQFKTHSESLEYLKQLGFHVSPEFKVFKTMDEIIEYIKYWTEHREDLGFGIDGMVIKVNNLAQREQMGYTAKSPRWAIAYKFPAERKETKLLDIVVEVGRTGTITPTAVLEPIRLAGTTVSRATLHNEDYINEKDIKINDTVLVQKAGDIIPQVVEVIKEKRTGEEIEFKMPQECPVCGEPTVRLEGEAAVKCINISCPAQIRRGIIHFASREAMDIDGLGESIITLLLKQDLIKDISDLYYLKKEQISVLERMGDKSATNLINAINKSKENDLWRFINGLGIKLIGTKAAKILASEFKDLDKLMNATEQELINLEEFGQTMADSIVEFFKEEKNISVIEKLKEAGVNTKLIESDDADIPKIFEKMKIVLTGTLPTLKRNDAKEMIEKRGGKATSSVSKSTSFVLAGEEAGSKLTKANDLGIKVIDEEKFLQLIDLKTTDEVINNLEN
;
A
#
# COMPACT_ATOMS: atom_id res chain seq x y z
N MET A 1 11.65 1.43 26.61
CA MET A 1 10.66 0.60 25.89
C MET A 1 11.36 -0.70 25.53
N SER A 2 10.72 -1.87 25.63
CA SER A 2 11.37 -3.12 25.19
C SER A 2 11.46 -3.13 23.66
N ALA A 3 12.49 -3.79 23.10
CA ALA A 3 12.67 -3.92 21.65
C ALA A 3 11.40 -4.51 21.00
N GLN A 4 10.79 -5.51 21.62
CA GLN A 4 9.54 -6.13 21.16
C GLN A 4 8.41 -5.11 21.01
N LYS A 5 8.15 -4.31 22.03
CA LYS A 5 7.09 -3.30 22.00
C LYS A 5 7.34 -2.24 20.91
N ARG A 6 8.62 -1.86 20.73
CA ARG A 6 8.97 -0.89 19.68
C ARG A 6 8.82 -1.46 18.27
N ILE A 7 9.17 -2.73 18.05
CA ILE A 7 8.94 -3.44 16.80
C ILE A 7 7.45 -3.49 16.48
N GLU A 8 6.58 -3.83 17.44
CA GLU A 8 5.13 -3.86 17.26
C GLU A 8 4.57 -2.47 16.89
N GLU A 9 5.00 -1.42 17.57
CA GLU A 9 4.60 -0.04 17.25
C GLU A 9 5.01 0.35 15.83
N LEU A 10 6.25 0.05 15.43
CA LEU A 10 6.76 0.36 14.10
C LEU A 10 6.02 -0.42 13.02
N ILE A 11 5.75 -1.71 13.23
CA ILE A 11 4.97 -2.53 12.29
C ILE A 11 3.57 -1.92 12.07
N ASN A 12 2.90 -1.53 13.15
CA ASN A 12 1.56 -0.95 13.06
C ASN A 12 1.58 0.41 12.35
N LEU A 13 2.54 1.27 12.69
CA LEU A 13 2.68 2.59 12.09
C LEU A 13 3.03 2.52 10.60
N ILE A 14 3.97 1.64 10.23
CA ILE A 14 4.37 1.44 8.84
C ILE A 14 3.23 0.83 8.03
N ASN A 15 2.48 -0.13 8.59
CA ASN A 15 1.31 -0.70 7.92
C ASN A 15 0.21 0.35 7.70
N TYR A 16 -0.01 1.23 8.66
CA TYR A 16 -0.93 2.36 8.52
C TYR A 16 -0.51 3.29 7.37
N HIS A 17 0.77 3.69 7.32
CA HIS A 17 1.27 4.56 6.25
C HIS A 17 1.34 3.86 4.89
N ASN A 18 1.59 2.55 4.86
CA ASN A 18 1.46 1.74 3.63
C ASN A 18 0.04 1.78 3.08
N GLU A 19 -0.95 1.62 3.95
CA GLU A 19 -2.35 1.69 3.57
C GLU A 19 -2.70 3.06 2.98
N LYS A 20 -2.25 4.12 3.63
CA LYS A 20 -2.43 5.51 3.17
C LYS A 20 -1.75 5.76 1.83
N TYR A 21 -0.51 5.36 1.67
CA TYR A 21 0.29 5.62 0.47
C TYR A 21 -0.16 4.79 -0.73
N TYR A 22 -0.30 3.45 -0.55
CA TYR A 22 -0.49 2.53 -1.68
C TYR A 22 -1.93 2.21 -2.02
N ASN A 23 -2.86 2.31 -1.07
CA ASN A 23 -4.25 1.94 -1.29
C ASN A 23 -5.19 3.14 -1.32
N GLN A 24 -4.87 4.22 -0.59
CA GLN A 24 -5.72 5.41 -0.50
C GLN A 24 -5.16 6.60 -1.31
N ASP A 25 -3.95 6.48 -1.89
CA ASP A 25 -3.23 7.56 -2.57
C ASP A 25 -3.23 8.88 -1.76
N SER A 26 -3.11 8.76 -0.42
CA SER A 26 -3.17 9.88 0.54
C SER A 26 -2.10 9.77 1.63
N PRO A 27 -0.80 9.88 1.29
CA PRO A 27 0.29 9.83 2.27
C PRO A 27 0.15 10.95 3.31
N GLU A 28 0.38 10.60 4.59
CA GLU A 28 0.32 11.53 5.72
C GLU A 28 1.70 11.88 6.28
N ILE A 29 2.75 11.19 5.83
CA ILE A 29 4.15 11.47 6.18
C ILE A 29 5.01 11.54 4.92
N GLU A 30 6.17 12.17 5.04
CA GLU A 30 7.17 12.22 3.98
C GLU A 30 7.81 10.85 3.74
N ASP A 31 8.27 10.61 2.51
CA ASP A 31 9.06 9.42 2.17
C ASP A 31 10.27 9.25 3.10
N PHE A 32 10.92 10.35 3.48
CA PHE A 32 12.05 10.34 4.42
C PHE A 32 11.63 9.86 5.81
N GLU A 33 10.49 10.31 6.32
CA GLU A 33 9.95 9.87 7.62
C GLU A 33 9.55 8.40 7.57
N TYR A 34 8.86 7.99 6.50
CA TYR A 34 8.51 6.59 6.27
C TYR A 34 9.76 5.70 6.20
N ASP A 35 10.79 6.13 5.47
CA ASP A 35 12.04 5.37 5.37
C ASP A 35 12.80 5.31 6.69
N ASN A 36 12.74 6.34 7.54
CA ASN A 36 13.33 6.29 8.87
C ASN A 36 12.62 5.28 9.77
N LEU A 37 11.28 5.23 9.74
CA LEU A 37 10.52 4.20 10.44
C LEU A 37 10.91 2.80 9.97
N MET A 38 11.06 2.63 8.67
CA MET A 38 11.46 1.35 8.07
C MET A 38 12.90 0.96 8.42
N LYS A 39 13.84 1.92 8.39
CA LYS A 39 15.24 1.71 8.81
C LYS A 39 15.32 1.31 10.28
N GLU A 40 14.56 1.98 11.14
CA GLU A 40 14.48 1.65 12.58
C GLU A 40 13.95 0.24 12.79
N LEU A 41 12.87 -0.15 12.09
CA LEU A 41 12.31 -1.49 12.17
C LEU A 41 13.31 -2.55 11.75
N ILE A 42 13.94 -2.37 10.57
CA ILE A 42 14.94 -3.32 10.05
C ILE A 42 16.09 -3.50 11.03
N LYS A 43 16.62 -2.40 11.58
CA LYS A 43 17.72 -2.42 12.56
C LYS A 43 17.33 -3.20 13.80
N LEU A 44 16.14 -2.94 14.37
CA LEU A 44 15.67 -3.65 15.57
C LEU A 44 15.45 -5.15 15.30
N GLU A 45 14.97 -5.53 14.12
CA GLU A 45 14.81 -6.93 13.70
C GLU A 45 16.16 -7.63 13.45
N GLU A 46 17.17 -6.89 12.94
CA GLU A 46 18.53 -7.42 12.77
C GLU A 46 19.22 -7.62 14.13
N GLU A 47 19.01 -6.71 15.07
CA GLU A 47 19.55 -6.81 16.45
C GLU A 47 18.84 -7.87 17.29
N ASN A 48 17.59 -8.25 16.93
CA ASN A 48 16.75 -9.22 17.65
C ASN A 48 16.06 -10.19 16.66
N PRO A 49 16.79 -11.08 16.00
CA PRO A 49 16.23 -11.95 14.94
C PRO A 49 15.07 -12.83 15.38
N GLU A 50 15.03 -13.18 16.69
CA GLU A 50 13.96 -13.97 17.29
C GLU A 50 12.62 -13.21 17.41
N LEU A 51 12.65 -11.90 17.37
CA LEU A 51 11.48 -11.03 17.40
C LEU A 51 10.96 -10.69 16.00
N LYS A 52 11.70 -11.08 14.95
CA LYS A 52 11.30 -10.80 13.58
C LYS A 52 10.08 -11.62 13.18
N ARG A 53 9.03 -10.93 12.79
CA ARG A 53 7.77 -11.54 12.39
C ARG A 53 7.74 -11.85 10.89
N ASN A 54 7.08 -12.96 10.52
CA ASN A 54 6.92 -13.33 9.11
C ASN A 54 6.08 -12.33 8.32
N ASP A 55 5.21 -11.59 8.98
CA ASP A 55 4.32 -10.57 8.43
C ASP A 55 4.85 -9.14 8.59
N SER A 56 6.09 -8.97 9.05
CA SER A 56 6.70 -7.65 9.18
C SER A 56 6.68 -6.89 7.84
N PRO A 57 6.35 -5.59 7.84
CA PRO A 57 6.46 -4.73 6.66
C PRO A 57 7.85 -4.74 6.04
N SER A 58 8.89 -5.02 6.83
CA SER A 58 10.25 -5.20 6.32
C SER A 58 10.38 -6.34 5.30
N ASN A 59 9.45 -7.29 5.29
CA ASN A 59 9.43 -8.44 4.37
C ASN A 59 8.56 -8.23 3.13
N ARG A 60 7.84 -7.10 3.01
CA ARG A 60 6.86 -6.88 1.93
C ARG A 60 7.10 -5.56 1.19
N VAL A 61 6.74 -5.54 -0.08
CA VAL A 61 6.50 -4.31 -0.83
C VAL A 61 5.08 -3.83 -0.48
N GLY A 62 4.88 -2.52 -0.29
CA GLY A 62 3.55 -1.99 0.03
C GLY A 62 2.52 -2.15 -1.10
N GLY A 63 1.25 -1.94 -0.79
CA GLY A 63 0.12 -1.99 -1.72
C GLY A 63 -0.59 -3.34 -1.78
N LYS A 64 -1.91 -3.30 -2.03
CA LYS A 64 -2.75 -4.48 -2.26
C LYS A 64 -3.47 -4.35 -3.59
N PRO A 65 -3.66 -5.47 -4.36
CA PRO A 65 -4.50 -5.46 -5.56
C PRO A 65 -5.93 -5.04 -5.22
N LEU A 66 -6.61 -4.39 -6.18
CA LEU A 66 -8.04 -4.11 -6.05
C LEU A 66 -8.84 -5.38 -6.26
N ASP A 67 -9.94 -5.58 -5.49
CA ASP A 67 -10.80 -6.77 -5.64
C ASP A 67 -11.59 -6.80 -6.96
N LYS A 68 -11.66 -5.66 -7.69
CA LYS A 68 -12.39 -5.52 -8.96
C LYS A 68 -11.61 -6.05 -10.18
N PHE A 69 -10.31 -6.29 -10.04
CA PHE A 69 -9.46 -6.86 -11.08
C PHE A 69 -9.05 -8.28 -10.69
N GLU A 70 -8.86 -9.12 -11.68
CA GLU A 70 -8.20 -10.41 -11.48
C GLU A 70 -6.81 -10.19 -10.89
N GLN A 71 -6.42 -11.04 -9.97
CA GLN A 71 -5.10 -11.02 -9.38
C GLN A 71 -4.11 -11.78 -10.25
N VAL A 72 -2.93 -11.22 -10.45
CA VAL A 72 -1.82 -11.85 -11.16
C VAL A 72 -0.65 -11.99 -10.21
N VAL A 73 -0.14 -13.21 -10.09
CA VAL A 73 1.09 -13.47 -9.34
C VAL A 73 2.27 -13.22 -10.27
N HIS A 74 3.19 -12.34 -9.84
CA HIS A 74 4.38 -12.05 -10.62
C HIS A 74 5.32 -13.26 -10.67
N LYS A 75 5.78 -13.64 -11.86
CA LYS A 75 6.82 -14.69 -12.02
C LYS A 75 8.09 -14.33 -11.22
N ILE A 76 8.49 -13.06 -11.29
CA ILE A 76 9.61 -12.50 -10.54
C ILE A 76 9.05 -11.39 -9.63
N PRO A 77 9.30 -11.43 -8.29
CA PRO A 77 8.78 -10.42 -7.37
C PRO A 77 9.22 -9.00 -7.73
N MET A 78 8.27 -8.06 -7.71
CA MET A 78 8.51 -6.63 -7.96
C MET A 78 8.96 -5.92 -6.68
N LEU A 79 10.24 -6.02 -6.36
CA LEU A 79 10.83 -5.45 -5.15
C LEU A 79 10.86 -3.93 -5.20
N SER A 80 10.84 -3.30 -4.01
CA SER A 80 11.14 -1.87 -3.85
C SER A 80 12.64 -1.61 -3.95
N LEU A 81 13.02 -0.34 -4.04
CA LEU A 81 14.41 0.09 -3.91
C LEU A 81 14.66 0.66 -2.51
N SER A 82 15.88 0.53 -2.02
CA SER A 82 16.34 1.32 -0.88
C SER A 82 16.51 2.77 -1.31
N ASN A 83 16.23 3.73 -0.42
CA ASN A 83 16.38 5.14 -0.73
C ASN A 83 17.66 5.71 -0.12
N ALA A 84 18.24 6.69 -0.81
CA ALA A 84 19.28 7.59 -0.32
C ALA A 84 18.78 9.02 -0.39
N TYR A 85 19.09 9.83 0.62
CA TYR A 85 18.71 11.24 0.73
C TYR A 85 19.92 12.16 0.89
N SER A 86 21.09 11.59 1.10
CA SER A 86 22.38 12.30 1.24
C SER A 86 23.45 11.72 0.34
N TRP A 87 24.52 12.50 0.15
CA TRP A 87 25.71 12.04 -0.58
C TRP A 87 26.45 10.95 0.22
N GLU A 88 26.37 10.99 1.52
CA GLU A 88 26.91 9.99 2.45
C GLU A 88 26.23 8.64 2.25
N ASP A 89 24.89 8.60 2.12
CA ASP A 89 24.14 7.38 1.85
C ASP A 89 24.61 6.71 0.54
N LEU A 90 24.92 7.52 -0.50
CA LEU A 90 25.43 7.00 -1.77
C LEU A 90 26.86 6.45 -1.66
N LYS A 91 27.71 7.12 -0.89
CA LYS A 91 29.09 6.64 -0.64
C LYS A 91 29.08 5.36 0.19
N ASP A 92 28.18 5.26 1.16
CA ASP A 92 27.98 4.03 1.93
C ASP A 92 27.48 2.89 1.06
N PHE A 93 26.58 3.18 0.12
CA PHE A 93 26.13 2.20 -0.86
C PHE A 93 27.31 1.73 -1.75
N ASP A 94 28.11 2.64 -2.31
CA ASP A 94 29.31 2.30 -3.12
C ASP A 94 30.29 1.43 -2.33
N SER A 95 30.54 1.76 -1.06
CA SER A 95 31.43 0.98 -0.19
C SER A 95 30.93 -0.45 -0.01
N ARG A 96 29.64 -0.64 0.30
CA ARG A 96 29.04 -1.97 0.43
C ARG A 96 29.05 -2.77 -0.88
N VAL A 97 28.82 -2.09 -2.02
CA VAL A 97 28.88 -2.72 -3.34
C VAL A 97 30.30 -3.20 -3.64
N ARG A 98 31.32 -2.37 -3.41
CA ARG A 98 32.73 -2.72 -3.68
C ARG A 98 33.25 -3.80 -2.73
N GLU A 99 32.78 -3.84 -1.51
CA GLU A 99 33.09 -4.91 -0.56
C GLU A 99 32.50 -6.26 -1.05
N ALA A 100 31.29 -6.26 -1.59
CA ALA A 100 30.60 -7.47 -2.01
C ALA A 100 31.01 -7.96 -3.42
N ALA A 101 31.24 -7.04 -4.37
CA ALA A 101 31.44 -7.34 -5.79
C ALA A 101 32.88 -7.06 -6.31
N GLY A 102 33.77 -6.57 -5.45
CA GLY A 102 35.15 -6.17 -5.81
C GLY A 102 35.26 -4.71 -6.26
N SER A 103 36.49 -4.28 -6.58
CA SER A 103 36.76 -2.88 -6.91
C SER A 103 36.36 -2.46 -8.33
N ASP A 104 36.23 -3.42 -9.25
CA ASP A 104 35.86 -3.15 -10.65
C ASP A 104 34.34 -3.21 -10.83
N VAL A 105 33.68 -2.12 -10.45
CA VAL A 105 32.22 -1.98 -10.53
C VAL A 105 31.89 -0.76 -11.39
N GLU A 106 30.96 -0.97 -12.31
CA GLU A 106 30.29 0.09 -13.08
C GLU A 106 28.84 0.21 -12.66
N TYR A 107 28.31 1.42 -12.70
CA TYR A 107 26.93 1.73 -12.37
C TYR A 107 26.17 2.25 -13.59
N VAL A 108 24.93 1.84 -13.76
CA VAL A 108 23.96 2.50 -14.64
C VAL A 108 23.11 3.41 -13.79
N VAL A 109 23.00 4.65 -14.19
CA VAL A 109 22.15 5.66 -13.56
C VAL A 109 21.00 6.00 -14.50
N GLU A 110 19.79 5.91 -13.99
CA GLU A 110 18.53 6.11 -14.73
C GLU A 110 17.64 7.11 -13.99
N PHE A 111 16.74 7.76 -14.72
CA PHE A 111 15.69 8.57 -14.08
C PHE A 111 14.77 7.70 -13.23
N LYS A 112 14.44 8.16 -12.04
CA LYS A 112 13.35 7.63 -11.24
C LYS A 112 12.06 8.33 -11.68
N ILE A 113 11.38 7.69 -12.63
CA ILE A 113 10.13 8.22 -13.19
C ILE A 113 9.05 8.20 -12.11
N ASP A 114 8.29 9.29 -12.02
CA ASP A 114 7.16 9.40 -11.10
C ASP A 114 5.86 8.95 -11.77
N GLY A 115 5.53 7.67 -11.61
CA GLY A 115 4.43 7.00 -12.28
C GLY A 115 3.90 5.79 -11.54
N LEU A 116 3.35 4.83 -12.26
CA LEU A 116 2.87 3.54 -11.75
C LEU A 116 3.67 2.39 -12.36
N SER A 117 4.33 1.61 -11.49
CA SER A 117 5.11 0.44 -11.91
C SER A 117 4.23 -0.69 -12.41
N VAL A 118 4.59 -1.25 -13.56
CA VAL A 118 3.90 -2.37 -14.21
C VAL A 118 4.88 -3.41 -14.70
N GLY A 119 4.44 -4.67 -14.68
CA GLY A 119 5.11 -5.78 -15.36
C GLY A 119 4.38 -6.11 -16.66
N LEU A 120 5.14 -6.34 -17.74
CA LEU A 120 4.62 -6.75 -19.04
C LEU A 120 5.20 -8.11 -19.41
N ASN A 121 4.35 -9.05 -19.81
CA ASN A 121 4.74 -10.39 -20.25
C ASN A 121 4.43 -10.56 -21.73
N TYR A 122 5.41 -11.05 -22.45
CA TYR A 122 5.32 -11.41 -23.87
C TYR A 122 5.58 -12.89 -24.04
N ASN A 123 4.89 -13.50 -25.00
CA ASN A 123 5.09 -14.89 -25.38
C ASN A 123 5.16 -14.97 -26.91
N ASN A 124 6.25 -15.51 -27.44
CA ASN A 124 6.53 -15.57 -28.88
C ASN A 124 6.29 -14.23 -29.60
N GLY A 125 6.75 -13.15 -28.97
CA GLY A 125 6.67 -11.79 -29.48
C GLY A 125 5.31 -11.11 -29.27
N ILE A 126 4.29 -11.79 -28.77
CA ILE A 126 2.95 -11.23 -28.56
C ILE A 126 2.80 -10.78 -27.10
N PHE A 127 2.31 -9.55 -26.89
CA PHE A 127 1.93 -9.06 -25.56
C PHE A 127 0.78 -9.88 -24.99
N GLU A 128 1.05 -10.68 -23.97
CA GLU A 128 0.09 -11.63 -23.39
C GLU A 128 -0.63 -11.05 -22.19
N SER A 129 0.12 -10.45 -21.24
CA SER A 129 -0.46 -9.93 -20.01
C SER A 129 0.36 -8.81 -19.41
N GLY A 130 -0.32 -7.97 -18.61
CA GLY A 130 0.33 -6.95 -17.81
C GLY A 130 -0.40 -6.69 -16.50
N ALA A 131 0.40 -6.43 -15.45
CA ALA A 131 -0.13 -6.25 -14.11
C ALA A 131 0.55 -5.09 -13.38
N THR A 132 -0.18 -4.47 -12.44
CA THR A 132 0.39 -3.52 -11.49
C THR A 132 1.34 -4.23 -10.53
N ARG A 133 2.25 -3.47 -9.89
CA ARG A 133 3.14 -4.02 -8.87
C ARG A 133 2.38 -4.70 -7.72
N GLY A 134 1.25 -4.14 -7.29
CA GLY A 134 0.52 -4.60 -6.13
C GLY A 134 1.40 -4.62 -4.88
N ASN A 135 1.39 -5.74 -4.15
CA ASN A 135 2.26 -5.95 -2.99
C ASN A 135 3.66 -6.48 -3.35
N GLY A 136 4.00 -6.49 -4.64
CA GLY A 136 5.25 -6.99 -5.17
C GLY A 136 5.25 -8.49 -5.50
N ILE A 137 4.31 -9.24 -5.00
CA ILE A 137 4.10 -10.67 -5.30
C ILE A 137 2.85 -10.84 -6.16
N VAL A 138 1.78 -10.14 -5.78
CA VAL A 138 0.48 -10.18 -6.47
C VAL A 138 0.10 -8.77 -6.89
N GLY A 139 -0.21 -8.59 -8.17
CA GLY A 139 -0.69 -7.35 -8.75
C GLY A 139 -2.10 -7.49 -9.33
N GLU A 140 -2.65 -6.39 -9.84
CA GLU A 140 -3.93 -6.36 -10.55
C GLU A 140 -3.70 -6.60 -12.04
N ASN A 141 -4.48 -7.48 -12.65
CA ASN A 141 -4.47 -7.68 -14.10
C ASN A 141 -5.07 -6.45 -14.81
N ILE A 142 -4.22 -5.66 -15.43
CA ILE A 142 -4.60 -4.46 -16.17
C ILE A 142 -4.27 -4.56 -17.68
N THR A 143 -4.16 -5.77 -18.19
CA THR A 143 -3.75 -6.06 -19.58
C THR A 143 -4.52 -5.23 -20.61
N LYS A 144 -5.86 -5.18 -20.48
CA LYS A 144 -6.72 -4.43 -21.42
C LYS A 144 -6.44 -2.92 -21.40
N ASN A 145 -6.09 -2.38 -20.22
CA ASN A 145 -5.78 -0.97 -20.08
C ASN A 145 -4.37 -0.67 -20.63
N LEU A 146 -3.39 -1.54 -20.38
CA LEU A 146 -2.04 -1.40 -20.93
C LEU A 146 -2.03 -1.49 -22.47
N MET A 147 -2.89 -2.33 -23.08
CA MET A 147 -3.04 -2.39 -24.54
C MET A 147 -3.46 -1.05 -25.18
N THR A 148 -4.05 -0.13 -24.41
CA THR A 148 -4.43 1.20 -24.90
C THR A 148 -3.25 2.18 -24.98
N ILE A 149 -2.12 1.88 -24.36
CA ILE A 149 -0.92 2.71 -24.36
C ILE A 149 -0.16 2.47 -25.66
N LYS A 150 -0.04 3.52 -26.48
CA LYS A 150 0.50 3.42 -27.85
C LYS A 150 1.96 2.97 -27.89
N ASN A 151 2.76 3.33 -26.89
CA ASN A 151 4.19 3.01 -26.79
C ASN A 151 4.47 1.63 -26.19
N ILE A 152 3.44 0.84 -25.89
CA ILE A 152 3.59 -0.59 -25.60
C ILE A 152 3.46 -1.35 -26.92
N PRO A 153 4.54 -1.96 -27.44
CA PRO A 153 4.46 -2.78 -28.65
C PRO A 153 3.62 -4.02 -28.34
N LEU A 154 2.53 -4.25 -29.10
CA LEU A 154 1.70 -5.45 -28.95
C LEU A 154 2.34 -6.67 -29.61
N ASN A 155 3.35 -6.44 -30.47
CA ASN A 155 4.13 -7.47 -31.14
C ASN A 155 5.58 -7.01 -31.25
N ILE A 156 6.52 -7.89 -30.90
CA ILE A 156 7.97 -7.67 -30.94
C ILE A 156 8.65 -8.83 -31.67
N ASP A 157 9.83 -8.59 -32.23
CA ASP A 157 10.63 -9.65 -32.87
C ASP A 157 11.47 -10.42 -31.84
N GLU A 158 10.77 -11.18 -30.99
CA GLU A 158 11.39 -12.04 -29.96
C GLU A 158 10.64 -13.37 -29.89
N LYS A 159 11.39 -14.46 -29.78
CA LYS A 159 10.84 -15.82 -29.64
C LYS A 159 10.96 -16.29 -28.19
N GLY A 160 9.91 -16.97 -27.73
CA GLY A 160 9.85 -17.45 -26.35
C GLY A 160 9.25 -16.42 -25.41
N GLU A 161 9.50 -16.61 -24.13
CA GLU A 161 8.98 -15.73 -23.10
C GLU A 161 9.92 -14.55 -22.85
N LEU A 162 9.32 -13.37 -22.68
CA LEU A 162 10.02 -12.16 -22.27
C LEU A 162 9.19 -11.43 -21.21
N THR A 163 9.81 -11.05 -20.09
CA THR A 163 9.19 -10.25 -19.04
C THR A 163 10.00 -8.96 -18.86
N VAL A 164 9.31 -7.82 -18.94
CA VAL A 164 9.90 -6.49 -18.72
C VAL A 164 9.15 -5.71 -17.65
N ARG A 165 9.81 -4.74 -17.05
CA ARG A 165 9.20 -3.76 -16.15
C ARG A 165 9.31 -2.36 -16.70
N GLY A 166 8.25 -1.61 -16.49
CA GLY A 166 8.18 -0.20 -16.85
C GLY A 166 7.43 0.62 -15.81
N GLU A 167 7.52 1.92 -16.00
CA GLU A 167 6.77 2.92 -15.24
C GLU A 167 5.85 3.65 -16.19
N VAL A 168 4.52 3.54 -15.95
CA VAL A 168 3.52 4.27 -16.72
C VAL A 168 3.35 5.65 -16.12
N TYR A 169 3.35 6.67 -16.97
CA TYR A 169 3.28 8.06 -16.58
C TYR A 169 2.38 8.88 -17.52
N ILE A 170 2.13 10.13 -17.16
CA ILE A 170 1.53 11.16 -18.00
C ILE A 170 2.51 12.31 -18.11
N SER A 171 2.66 12.88 -19.32
CA SER A 171 3.53 14.04 -19.52
C SER A 171 2.99 15.27 -18.78
N LYS A 172 3.89 16.21 -18.40
CA LYS A 172 3.48 17.49 -17.77
C LYS A 172 2.49 18.25 -18.64
N LYS A 173 2.72 18.28 -19.95
CA LYS A 173 1.84 18.95 -20.92
C LYS A 173 0.45 18.33 -20.94
N ASP A 174 0.37 17.01 -21.06
CA ASP A 174 -0.92 16.30 -21.13
C ASP A 174 -1.70 16.42 -19.82
N PHE A 175 -1.00 16.40 -18.67
CA PHE A 175 -1.61 16.64 -17.38
C PHE A 175 -2.22 18.04 -17.25
N GLU A 176 -1.53 19.08 -17.72
CA GLU A 176 -2.05 20.44 -17.72
C GLU A 176 -3.26 20.57 -18.65
N GLU A 177 -3.24 19.95 -19.84
CA GLU A 177 -4.35 19.95 -20.77
C GLU A 177 -5.59 19.23 -20.23
N ILE A 178 -5.40 18.07 -19.59
CA ILE A 178 -6.49 17.35 -18.94
C ILE A 178 -7.11 18.18 -17.82
N ASN A 179 -6.31 18.80 -16.97
CA ASN A 179 -6.81 19.64 -15.88
C ASN A 179 -7.54 20.88 -16.40
N LYS A 180 -7.10 21.47 -17.50
CA LYS A 180 -7.82 22.55 -18.15
C LYS A 180 -9.22 22.12 -18.64
N ILE A 181 -9.32 20.94 -19.23
CA ILE A 181 -10.61 20.36 -19.64
C ILE A 181 -11.51 20.10 -18.42
N GLN A 182 -10.95 19.61 -17.29
CA GLN A 182 -11.70 19.41 -16.04
C GLN A 182 -12.26 20.74 -15.53
N GLU A 183 -11.44 21.80 -15.54
CA GLU A 183 -11.86 23.15 -15.13
C GLU A 183 -12.99 23.70 -16.02
N GLU A 184 -12.88 23.56 -17.33
CA GLU A 184 -13.92 23.96 -18.28
C GLU A 184 -15.24 23.20 -18.09
N GLN A 185 -15.21 22.00 -17.48
CA GLN A 185 -16.37 21.15 -17.21
C GLN A 185 -16.86 21.23 -15.76
N ASP A 186 -16.34 22.16 -14.95
CA ASP A 186 -16.62 22.27 -13.50
C ASP A 186 -16.39 20.95 -12.74
N GLN A 187 -15.38 20.17 -13.18
CA GLN A 187 -15.00 18.92 -12.52
C GLN A 187 -13.79 19.12 -11.62
N PRO A 188 -13.63 18.28 -10.56
CA PRO A 188 -12.46 18.34 -9.70
C PRO A 188 -11.16 18.12 -10.47
N LEU A 189 -10.15 18.96 -10.21
CA LEU A 189 -8.84 18.82 -10.83
C LEU A 189 -8.07 17.63 -10.27
N TYR A 190 -7.30 16.98 -11.11
CA TYR A 190 -6.37 15.93 -10.67
C TYR A 190 -5.19 16.57 -9.91
N ALA A 191 -4.80 15.92 -8.81
CA ALA A 191 -3.80 16.46 -7.89
C ALA A 191 -2.37 16.44 -8.47
N ASN A 192 -2.00 15.34 -9.12
CA ASN A 192 -0.67 15.16 -9.73
C ASN A 192 -0.71 14.16 -10.90
N PRO A 193 0.34 14.17 -11.77
CA PRO A 193 0.43 13.25 -12.93
C PRO A 193 0.43 11.77 -12.54
N ARG A 194 1.11 11.40 -11.44
CA ARG A 194 1.20 10.02 -10.94
C ARG A 194 -0.18 9.46 -10.58
N ASN A 195 -0.96 10.19 -9.77
CA ASN A 195 -2.30 9.75 -9.36
C ASN A 195 -3.25 9.68 -10.54
N LEU A 196 -3.13 10.60 -11.51
CA LEU A 196 -3.90 10.54 -12.75
C LEU A 196 -3.52 9.30 -13.57
N ALA A 197 -2.24 8.98 -13.73
CA ALA A 197 -1.78 7.78 -14.43
C ALA A 197 -2.29 6.50 -13.72
N ALA A 198 -2.12 6.41 -12.40
CA ALA A 198 -2.56 5.27 -11.59
C ALA A 198 -4.08 5.09 -11.66
N GLY A 199 -4.85 6.16 -11.48
CA GLY A 199 -6.31 6.14 -11.56
C GLY A 199 -6.82 5.78 -12.96
N SER A 200 -6.11 6.21 -14.02
CA SER A 200 -6.45 5.89 -15.40
C SER A 200 -6.20 4.41 -15.73
N LEU A 201 -5.10 3.83 -15.25
CA LEU A 201 -4.80 2.40 -15.45
C LEU A 201 -5.71 1.47 -14.65
N ARG A 202 -6.34 1.96 -13.61
CA ARG A 202 -7.24 1.19 -12.72
C ARG A 202 -8.72 1.40 -13.06
N GLN A 203 -9.04 1.87 -14.28
CA GLN A 203 -10.40 1.92 -14.79
C GLN A 203 -10.87 0.53 -15.21
N LEU A 204 -12.09 0.15 -14.79
CA LEU A 204 -12.69 -1.12 -15.20
C LEU A 204 -13.03 -1.15 -16.70
N ASP A 205 -13.37 0.00 -17.27
CA ASP A 205 -13.59 0.18 -18.71
C ASP A 205 -12.34 0.74 -19.39
N SER A 206 -11.65 -0.09 -20.16
CA SER A 206 -10.44 0.30 -20.91
C SER A 206 -10.68 1.41 -21.94
N LYS A 207 -11.93 1.68 -22.35
CA LYS A 207 -12.27 2.82 -23.22
C LYS A 207 -12.04 4.16 -22.51
N LEU A 208 -12.18 4.20 -21.19
CA LEU A 208 -11.86 5.39 -20.40
C LEU A 208 -10.35 5.60 -20.31
N THR A 209 -9.59 4.51 -20.14
CA THR A 209 -8.12 4.53 -20.18
C THR A 209 -7.61 5.01 -21.54
N ALA A 210 -8.19 4.52 -22.63
CA ALA A 210 -7.80 4.89 -24.00
C ALA A 210 -7.93 6.39 -24.31
N LYS A 211 -8.77 7.12 -23.57
CA LYS A 211 -8.92 8.58 -23.70
C LYS A 211 -7.82 9.37 -22.97
N ARG A 212 -6.97 8.70 -22.20
CA ARG A 212 -5.87 9.32 -21.46
C ARG A 212 -4.56 9.11 -22.22
N PRO A 213 -3.77 10.16 -22.43
CA PRO A 213 -2.47 10.08 -23.10
C PRO A 213 -1.41 9.50 -22.15
N LEU A 214 -1.57 8.22 -21.80
CA LEU A 214 -0.61 7.47 -21.00
C LEU A 214 0.59 7.10 -21.86
N ASP A 215 1.78 7.13 -21.25
CA ASP A 215 3.02 6.68 -21.83
C ASP A 215 3.77 5.77 -20.84
N ILE A 216 4.83 5.08 -21.29
CA ILE A 216 5.59 4.15 -20.48
C ILE A 216 7.08 4.25 -20.78
N PHE A 217 7.91 4.20 -19.73
CA PHE A 217 9.33 3.89 -19.86
C PHE A 217 9.64 2.50 -19.32
N ILE A 218 10.25 1.66 -20.14
CA ILE A 218 10.79 0.36 -19.68
C ILE A 218 12.16 0.58 -19.07
N PHE A 219 12.36 0.08 -17.85
CA PHE A 219 13.57 0.26 -17.06
C PHE A 219 14.27 -1.04 -16.64
N ASN A 220 13.65 -2.20 -16.93
CA ASN A 220 14.28 -3.48 -16.61
C ASN A 220 13.80 -4.61 -17.51
N LEU A 221 14.75 -5.43 -17.99
CA LEU A 221 14.51 -6.76 -18.52
C LEU A 221 14.63 -7.74 -17.35
N GLU A 222 13.54 -8.43 -17.02
CA GLU A 222 13.50 -9.35 -15.88
C GLU A 222 13.82 -10.77 -16.26
N ASP A 223 13.27 -11.22 -17.37
CA ASP A 223 13.44 -12.58 -17.88
C ASP A 223 13.37 -12.62 -19.40
N ILE A 224 14.22 -13.46 -19.99
CA ILE A 224 14.24 -13.76 -21.40
C ILE A 224 14.88 -15.14 -21.62
N ASN A 225 14.18 -16.03 -22.32
CA ASN A 225 14.67 -17.38 -22.54
C ASN A 225 15.67 -17.51 -23.72
N SER A 226 15.67 -16.55 -24.64
CA SER A 226 16.42 -16.64 -25.91
C SER A 226 17.83 -16.12 -25.85
N LYS A 227 18.18 -15.28 -24.85
CA LYS A 227 19.43 -14.51 -24.85
C LYS A 227 19.95 -14.23 -23.44
N GLN A 228 21.26 -14.21 -23.31
CA GLN A 228 21.95 -13.79 -22.08
C GLN A 228 22.70 -12.47 -22.30
N PHE A 229 22.62 -11.59 -21.31
CA PHE A 229 23.33 -10.32 -21.27
C PHE A 229 24.39 -10.32 -20.17
N LYS A 230 25.48 -9.61 -20.40
CA LYS A 230 26.51 -9.42 -19.36
C LYS A 230 26.21 -8.21 -18.49
N THR A 231 25.62 -7.18 -19.10
CA THR A 231 25.36 -5.91 -18.43
C THR A 231 23.90 -5.47 -18.57
N HIS A 232 23.45 -4.68 -17.62
CA HIS A 232 22.13 -4.06 -17.66
C HIS A 232 21.98 -3.09 -18.83
N SER A 233 23.02 -2.30 -19.11
CA SER A 233 23.02 -1.39 -20.24
C SER A 233 22.84 -2.11 -21.58
N GLU A 234 23.46 -3.28 -21.78
CA GLU A 234 23.21 -4.13 -22.96
C GLU A 234 21.76 -4.57 -23.06
N SER A 235 21.13 -4.96 -21.94
CA SER A 235 19.73 -5.36 -21.92
C SER A 235 18.79 -4.20 -22.25
N LEU A 236 19.07 -2.98 -21.79
CA LEU A 236 18.29 -1.78 -22.14
C LEU A 236 18.41 -1.42 -23.63
N GLU A 237 19.63 -1.50 -24.20
CA GLU A 237 19.81 -1.27 -25.63
C GLU A 237 19.10 -2.33 -26.48
N TYR A 238 19.06 -3.58 -26.02
CA TYR A 238 18.30 -4.63 -26.69
C TYR A 238 16.78 -4.34 -26.64
N LEU A 239 16.26 -3.90 -25.52
CA LEU A 239 14.85 -3.51 -25.41
C LEU A 239 14.50 -2.36 -26.40
N LYS A 240 15.39 -1.39 -26.60
CA LYS A 240 15.21 -0.35 -27.63
C LYS A 240 15.12 -0.95 -29.03
N GLN A 241 15.98 -1.95 -29.34
CA GLN A 241 15.94 -2.63 -30.65
C GLN A 241 14.63 -3.39 -30.88
N LEU A 242 14.02 -3.92 -29.82
CA LEU A 242 12.69 -4.55 -29.86
C LEU A 242 11.53 -3.55 -29.95
N GLY A 243 11.80 -2.25 -29.94
CA GLY A 243 10.79 -1.19 -30.05
C GLY A 243 10.18 -0.73 -28.74
N PHE A 244 10.77 -1.10 -27.60
CA PHE A 244 10.34 -0.56 -26.32
C PHE A 244 10.82 0.87 -26.10
N HIS A 245 9.99 1.68 -25.48
CA HIS A 245 10.34 3.01 -25.02
C HIS A 245 11.12 2.89 -23.72
N VAL A 246 12.44 2.97 -23.79
CA VAL A 246 13.35 2.90 -22.64
C VAL A 246 13.68 4.31 -22.18
N SER A 247 14.00 4.49 -20.88
CA SER A 247 14.43 5.78 -20.33
C SER A 247 15.47 6.48 -21.24
N PRO A 248 15.25 7.74 -21.63
CA PRO A 248 16.08 8.40 -22.65
C PRO A 248 17.51 8.67 -22.18
N GLU A 249 17.75 8.81 -20.89
CA GLU A 249 18.99 9.32 -20.31
C GLU A 249 19.63 8.32 -19.31
N PHE A 250 19.73 7.02 -19.65
CA PHE A 250 20.56 6.16 -18.84
C PHE A 250 22.04 6.31 -19.22
N LYS A 251 22.90 6.42 -18.21
CA LYS A 251 24.35 6.58 -18.38
C LYS A 251 25.13 5.60 -17.51
N VAL A 252 26.28 5.16 -18.01
CA VAL A 252 27.21 4.28 -17.29
C VAL A 252 28.32 5.11 -16.68
N PHE A 253 28.59 4.87 -15.38
CA PHE A 253 29.62 5.55 -14.61
C PHE A 253 30.51 4.54 -13.87
N LYS A 254 31.77 4.95 -13.58
CA LYS A 254 32.75 4.13 -12.85
C LYS A 254 32.95 4.58 -11.40
N THR A 255 32.64 5.84 -11.11
CA THR A 255 32.87 6.42 -9.79
C THR A 255 31.62 7.05 -9.23
N MET A 256 31.50 7.03 -7.92
CA MET A 256 30.37 7.66 -7.23
C MET A 256 30.41 9.19 -7.34
N ASP A 257 31.58 9.79 -7.43
CA ASP A 257 31.70 11.25 -7.58
C ASP A 257 31.13 11.73 -8.93
N GLU A 258 31.36 11.00 -10.04
CA GLU A 258 30.73 11.30 -11.34
C GLU A 258 29.21 11.18 -11.26
N ILE A 259 28.68 10.19 -10.53
CA ILE A 259 27.25 10.00 -10.30
C ILE A 259 26.68 11.16 -9.52
N ILE A 260 27.34 11.61 -8.45
CA ILE A 260 26.91 12.74 -7.63
C ILE A 260 26.82 14.02 -8.48
N GLU A 261 27.80 14.30 -9.34
CA GLU A 261 27.75 15.46 -10.24
C GLU A 261 26.58 15.35 -11.25
N TYR A 262 26.32 14.16 -11.76
CA TYR A 262 25.20 13.92 -12.66
C TYR A 262 23.85 14.10 -11.95
N ILE A 263 23.73 13.66 -10.70
CA ILE A 263 22.53 13.88 -9.88
C ILE A 263 22.32 15.36 -9.58
N LYS A 264 23.39 16.11 -9.23
CA LYS A 264 23.30 17.57 -9.02
C LYS A 264 22.76 18.29 -10.25
N TYR A 265 23.30 17.96 -11.42
CA TYR A 265 22.83 18.52 -12.68
C TYR A 265 21.32 18.32 -12.86
N TRP A 266 20.81 17.08 -12.68
CA TRP A 266 19.39 16.80 -12.87
C TRP A 266 18.50 17.30 -11.71
N THR A 267 19.05 17.54 -10.54
CA THR A 267 18.33 18.20 -9.45
C THR A 267 17.93 19.63 -9.85
N GLU A 268 18.80 20.34 -10.59
CA GLU A 268 18.54 21.69 -11.07
C GLU A 268 17.72 21.72 -12.37
N HIS A 269 17.88 20.71 -13.24
CA HIS A 269 17.29 20.66 -14.59
C HIS A 269 16.07 19.72 -14.71
N ARG A 270 15.56 19.17 -13.60
CA ARG A 270 14.42 18.24 -13.66
C ARG A 270 13.14 18.85 -14.24
N GLU A 271 13.00 20.19 -14.17
CA GLU A 271 11.84 20.88 -14.74
C GLU A 271 11.90 21.00 -16.27
N ASP A 272 13.08 20.84 -16.88
CA ASP A 272 13.24 20.85 -18.33
C ASP A 272 12.72 19.57 -18.98
N LEU A 273 12.48 18.51 -18.17
CA LEU A 273 11.91 17.25 -18.65
C LEU A 273 10.41 17.38 -18.88
N GLY A 274 9.92 16.76 -19.96
CA GLY A 274 8.50 16.69 -20.29
C GLY A 274 7.67 15.78 -19.36
N PHE A 275 8.31 15.10 -18.40
CA PHE A 275 7.70 14.19 -17.45
C PHE A 275 8.27 14.40 -16.04
N GLY A 276 7.59 13.87 -15.03
CA GLY A 276 8.01 13.97 -13.63
C GLY A 276 9.06 12.93 -13.26
N ILE A 277 10.07 13.36 -12.50
CA ILE A 277 11.03 12.48 -11.83
C ILE A 277 11.15 12.88 -10.35
N ASP A 278 11.20 11.89 -9.47
CA ASP A 278 11.36 12.11 -8.01
C ASP A 278 12.79 11.80 -7.52
N GLY A 279 13.69 11.42 -8.45
CA GLY A 279 15.07 11.07 -8.13
C GLY A 279 15.81 10.41 -9.28
N MET A 280 16.88 9.71 -8.92
CA MET A 280 17.70 8.90 -9.82
C MET A 280 17.87 7.50 -9.25
N VAL A 281 17.89 6.48 -10.11
CA VAL A 281 18.14 5.09 -9.71
C VAL A 281 19.56 4.70 -10.14
N ILE A 282 20.37 4.27 -9.19
CA ILE A 282 21.72 3.79 -9.39
C ILE A 282 21.72 2.27 -9.28
N LYS A 283 22.16 1.58 -10.31
CA LYS A 283 22.20 0.12 -10.37
C LYS A 283 23.59 -0.36 -10.76
N VAL A 284 24.10 -1.42 -10.14
CA VAL A 284 25.32 -2.10 -10.60
C VAL A 284 25.09 -2.60 -12.03
N ASN A 285 26.00 -2.30 -12.95
CA ASN A 285 25.82 -2.61 -14.37
C ASN A 285 26.01 -4.11 -14.69
N ASN A 286 26.97 -4.77 -14.09
CA ASN A 286 27.30 -6.17 -14.34
C ASN A 286 26.26 -7.10 -13.68
N LEU A 287 25.58 -7.94 -14.48
CA LEU A 287 24.52 -8.82 -14.01
C LEU A 287 25.02 -9.96 -13.11
N ALA A 288 26.22 -10.50 -13.39
CA ALA A 288 26.81 -11.54 -12.52
C ALA A 288 27.15 -10.99 -11.13
N GLN A 289 27.62 -9.72 -11.04
CA GLN A 289 27.82 -9.06 -9.75
C GLN A 289 26.51 -8.86 -9.00
N ARG A 290 25.39 -8.54 -9.70
CA ARG A 290 24.06 -8.46 -9.06
C ARG A 290 23.62 -9.78 -8.43
N GLU A 291 23.82 -10.90 -9.12
CA GLU A 291 23.52 -12.24 -8.61
C GLU A 291 24.35 -12.55 -7.35
N GLN A 292 25.63 -12.21 -7.35
CA GLN A 292 26.52 -12.38 -6.20
C GLN A 292 26.06 -11.57 -4.98
N MET A 293 25.65 -10.33 -5.19
CA MET A 293 25.17 -9.44 -4.12
C MET A 293 23.79 -9.85 -3.58
N GLY A 294 22.93 -10.38 -4.45
CA GLY A 294 21.60 -10.85 -4.10
C GLY A 294 20.66 -9.76 -3.63
N TYR A 295 19.71 -10.18 -2.79
CA TYR A 295 18.56 -9.37 -2.35
C TYR A 295 18.42 -9.41 -0.84
N THR A 296 17.80 -8.38 -0.29
CA THR A 296 17.17 -8.42 1.03
C THR A 296 15.72 -8.92 0.89
N ALA A 297 15.00 -9.05 2.00
CA ALA A 297 13.56 -9.38 1.93
C ALA A 297 12.73 -8.34 1.17
N LYS A 298 13.19 -7.09 1.06
CA LYS A 298 12.44 -5.95 0.51
C LYS A 298 13.06 -5.36 -0.76
N SER A 299 14.39 -5.36 -0.88
CA SER A 299 15.10 -4.61 -1.92
C SER A 299 16.34 -5.34 -2.43
N PRO A 300 16.77 -5.10 -3.69
CA PRO A 300 18.04 -5.57 -4.18
C PRO A 300 19.20 -4.87 -3.46
N ARG A 301 20.32 -5.58 -3.24
CA ARG A 301 21.54 -5.02 -2.65
C ARG A 301 22.37 -4.23 -3.65
N TRP A 302 22.12 -4.45 -4.93
CA TRP A 302 22.85 -3.89 -6.08
C TRP A 302 22.22 -2.64 -6.68
N ALA A 303 21.14 -2.11 -6.08
CA ALA A 303 20.47 -0.89 -6.54
C ALA A 303 20.02 -0.01 -5.37
N ILE A 304 20.05 1.31 -5.61
CA ILE A 304 19.57 2.33 -4.69
C ILE A 304 18.90 3.46 -5.46
N ALA A 305 17.89 4.08 -4.88
CA ALA A 305 17.21 5.26 -5.43
C ALA A 305 17.65 6.49 -4.62
N TYR A 306 18.30 7.44 -5.26
CA TYR A 306 18.53 8.76 -4.67
C TYR A 306 17.28 9.61 -4.92
N LYS A 307 16.68 10.13 -3.87
CA LYS A 307 15.51 11.01 -3.96
C LYS A 307 15.93 12.47 -3.90
N PHE A 308 15.41 13.25 -4.84
CA PHE A 308 15.64 14.70 -4.84
C PHE A 308 15.05 15.35 -3.60
N PRO A 309 15.66 16.45 -3.12
CA PRO A 309 15.05 17.26 -2.07
C PRO A 309 13.65 17.72 -2.50
N ALA A 310 12.69 17.64 -1.56
CA ALA A 310 11.34 18.13 -1.80
C ALA A 310 11.36 19.64 -2.16
N GLU A 311 10.55 20.03 -3.12
CA GLU A 311 10.37 21.45 -3.45
C GLU A 311 9.78 22.17 -2.25
N ARG A 312 10.40 23.30 -1.86
CA ARG A 312 9.94 24.17 -0.77
C ARG A 312 9.64 25.55 -1.32
N LYS A 313 8.51 26.12 -0.94
CA LYS A 313 8.14 27.49 -1.29
C LYS A 313 7.61 28.26 -0.11
N GLU A 314 7.87 29.57 -0.15
CA GLU A 314 7.38 30.50 0.84
C GLU A 314 5.95 30.94 0.48
N THR A 315 5.09 31.01 1.49
CA THR A 315 3.75 31.57 1.35
C THR A 315 3.28 32.17 2.68
N LYS A 316 2.23 32.97 2.66
CA LYS A 316 1.66 33.56 3.86
C LYS A 316 0.63 32.62 4.49
N LEU A 317 0.72 32.40 5.79
CA LEU A 317 -0.26 31.71 6.61
C LEU A 317 -1.38 32.71 6.95
N LEU A 318 -2.54 32.55 6.32
CA LEU A 318 -3.67 33.48 6.47
C LEU A 318 -4.50 33.17 7.72
N ASP A 319 -4.67 31.86 8.04
CA ASP A 319 -5.49 31.43 9.16
C ASP A 319 -5.12 29.99 9.55
N ILE A 320 -5.54 29.55 10.73
CA ILE A 320 -5.47 28.14 11.17
C ILE A 320 -6.87 27.68 11.53
N VAL A 321 -7.40 26.74 10.76
CA VAL A 321 -8.71 26.13 10.98
C VAL A 321 -8.54 24.76 11.63
N VAL A 322 -9.54 24.30 12.38
CA VAL A 322 -9.51 23.00 13.01
C VAL A 322 -10.65 22.11 12.52
N GLU A 323 -10.34 20.82 12.34
CA GLU A 323 -11.31 19.81 11.92
C GLU A 323 -11.39 18.69 12.98
N VAL A 324 -12.61 18.13 13.18
CA VAL A 324 -12.84 17.03 14.11
C VAL A 324 -12.86 15.71 13.36
N GLY A 325 -11.91 14.85 13.67
CA GLY A 325 -11.77 13.51 13.10
C GLY A 325 -12.78 12.50 13.69
N ARG A 326 -12.76 11.27 13.14
CA ARG A 326 -13.64 10.17 13.57
C ARG A 326 -13.52 9.82 15.06
N THR A 327 -12.32 9.85 15.59
CA THR A 327 -12.02 9.54 17.01
C THR A 327 -12.09 10.78 17.90
N GLY A 328 -12.71 11.87 17.44
CA GLY A 328 -12.77 13.14 18.14
C GLY A 328 -11.49 13.97 18.10
N THR A 329 -10.41 13.50 17.49
CA THR A 329 -9.17 14.26 17.35
C THR A 329 -9.40 15.56 16.61
N ILE A 330 -8.97 16.67 17.19
CA ILE A 330 -9.06 18.01 16.60
C ILE A 330 -7.71 18.30 15.94
N THR A 331 -7.72 18.38 14.61
CA THR A 331 -6.52 18.55 13.80
C THR A 331 -6.45 19.97 13.25
N PRO A 332 -5.38 20.74 13.53
CA PRO A 332 -5.17 22.06 12.97
C PRO A 332 -4.65 21.97 11.52
N THR A 333 -5.18 22.84 10.66
CA THR A 333 -4.82 22.95 9.25
C THR A 333 -4.55 24.40 8.92
N ALA A 334 -3.39 24.68 8.33
CA ALA A 334 -3.03 26.01 7.83
C ALA A 334 -3.86 26.37 6.59
N VAL A 335 -4.43 27.55 6.58
CA VAL A 335 -4.98 28.21 5.40
C VAL A 335 -3.91 29.15 4.85
N LEU A 336 -3.50 28.93 3.62
CA LEU A 336 -2.36 29.61 3.01
C LEU A 336 -2.81 30.55 1.89
N GLU A 337 -2.05 31.60 1.67
CA GLU A 337 -2.12 32.30 0.38
C GLU A 337 -1.79 31.28 -0.71
N PRO A 338 -2.66 31.14 -1.76
CA PRO A 338 -2.47 30.09 -2.76
C PRO A 338 -1.12 30.17 -3.45
N ILE A 339 -0.38 29.08 -3.46
CA ILE A 339 0.95 28.99 -4.07
C ILE A 339 1.06 27.76 -4.96
N ARG A 340 1.76 27.89 -6.10
CA ARG A 340 2.04 26.76 -6.97
C ARG A 340 3.27 26.00 -6.45
N LEU A 341 3.07 24.75 -6.04
CA LEU A 341 4.09 23.90 -5.45
C LEU A 341 4.00 22.49 -6.05
N ALA A 342 5.11 21.98 -6.60
CA ALA A 342 5.19 20.70 -7.28
C ALA A 342 3.98 20.44 -8.22
N GLY A 343 3.77 21.36 -9.16
CA GLY A 343 2.75 21.26 -10.22
C GLY A 343 1.31 21.54 -9.81
N THR A 344 0.97 21.70 -8.53
CA THR A 344 -0.40 21.99 -8.07
C THR A 344 -0.50 23.30 -7.28
N THR A 345 -1.70 23.88 -7.20
CA THR A 345 -1.96 25.02 -6.33
C THR A 345 -2.29 24.54 -4.92
N VAL A 346 -1.49 24.96 -3.95
CA VAL A 346 -1.64 24.65 -2.54
C VAL A 346 -2.22 25.86 -1.81
N SER A 347 -3.35 25.68 -1.15
CA SER A 347 -4.02 26.70 -0.32
C SER A 347 -4.24 26.22 1.12
N ARG A 348 -3.93 24.95 1.42
CA ARG A 348 -4.01 24.35 2.75
C ARG A 348 -2.81 23.45 3.00
N ALA A 349 -2.33 23.41 4.25
CA ALA A 349 -1.24 22.53 4.65
C ALA A 349 -1.49 21.98 6.07
N THR A 350 -1.03 20.75 6.35
CA THR A 350 -1.17 20.17 7.69
C THR A 350 -0.26 20.88 8.68
N LEU A 351 -0.75 20.99 9.91
CA LEU A 351 0.00 21.45 11.10
C LEU A 351 0.08 20.35 12.15
N HIS A 352 -0.31 19.14 11.83
CA HIS A 352 -0.27 17.94 12.64
C HIS A 352 -1.05 18.08 13.98
N ASN A 353 -0.50 18.83 14.96
CA ASN A 353 -1.08 19.03 16.29
C ASN A 353 -0.59 20.34 16.93
N GLU A 354 -1.06 20.64 18.13
CA GLU A 354 -0.67 21.84 18.88
C GLU A 354 0.81 21.86 19.22
N ASP A 355 1.40 20.72 19.59
CA ASP A 355 2.82 20.64 19.93
C ASP A 355 3.71 21.03 18.76
N TYR A 356 3.35 20.60 17.56
CA TYR A 356 4.04 20.97 16.33
C TYR A 356 3.99 22.48 16.06
N ILE A 357 2.83 23.10 16.27
CA ILE A 357 2.66 24.56 16.13
C ILE A 357 3.55 25.29 17.14
N ASN A 358 3.55 24.83 18.38
CA ASN A 358 4.33 25.44 19.47
C ASN A 358 5.84 25.24 19.27
N GLU A 359 6.28 24.02 18.90
CA GLU A 359 7.68 23.72 18.64
C GLU A 359 8.28 24.59 17.54
N LYS A 360 7.52 24.80 16.46
CA LYS A 360 7.94 25.61 15.32
C LYS A 360 7.61 27.10 15.49
N ASP A 361 6.94 27.48 16.58
CA ASP A 361 6.50 28.87 16.86
C ASP A 361 5.68 29.44 15.70
N ILE A 362 4.72 28.65 15.17
CA ILE A 362 3.88 29.03 14.04
C ILE A 362 2.75 29.95 14.53
N LYS A 363 2.59 31.11 13.86
CA LYS A 363 1.54 32.09 14.17
C LYS A 363 0.76 32.44 12.89
N ILE A 364 -0.51 32.79 13.05
CA ILE A 364 -1.31 33.35 11.97
C ILE A 364 -0.64 34.63 11.51
N ASN A 365 -0.61 34.89 10.21
CA ASN A 365 0.11 35.94 9.51
C ASN A 365 1.64 35.71 9.40
N ASP A 366 2.19 34.57 9.79
CA ASP A 366 3.58 34.22 9.49
C ASP A 366 3.80 34.04 7.97
N THR A 367 5.00 34.32 7.52
CA THR A 367 5.51 33.75 6.26
C THR A 367 6.11 32.39 6.56
N VAL A 368 5.59 31.36 5.92
CA VAL A 368 5.95 29.97 6.18
C VAL A 368 6.54 29.30 4.95
N LEU A 369 7.44 28.34 5.18
CA LEU A 369 7.97 27.46 4.17
C LEU A 369 7.10 26.20 4.11
N VAL A 370 6.56 25.91 2.93
CA VAL A 370 5.67 24.78 2.68
C VAL A 370 6.34 23.81 1.72
N GLN A 371 6.22 22.53 2.01
CA GLN A 371 6.60 21.42 1.12
C GLN A 371 5.48 20.40 1.04
N LYS A 372 5.56 19.48 0.09
CA LYS A 372 4.67 18.32 0.04
C LYS A 372 5.35 17.10 0.65
N ALA A 373 4.73 16.49 1.66
CA ALA A 373 5.13 15.19 2.17
C ALA A 373 4.81 14.13 1.11
N GLY A 374 5.80 13.32 0.74
CA GLY A 374 5.65 12.30 -0.31
C GLY A 374 5.18 12.84 -1.65
N ASP A 375 5.50 14.10 -1.98
CA ASP A 375 5.04 14.84 -3.16
C ASP A 375 3.51 15.06 -3.26
N ILE A 376 2.75 14.73 -2.23
CA ILE A 376 1.28 14.78 -2.24
C ILE A 376 0.73 15.73 -1.19
N ILE A 377 1.02 15.51 0.11
CA ILE A 377 0.39 16.26 1.22
C ILE A 377 1.19 17.52 1.56
N PRO A 378 0.59 18.73 1.39
CA PRO A 378 1.25 19.96 1.81
C PRO A 378 1.36 20.01 3.34
N GLN A 379 2.55 20.38 3.83
CA GLN A 379 2.81 20.66 5.24
C GLN A 379 3.63 21.94 5.40
N VAL A 380 3.41 22.65 6.48
CA VAL A 380 4.26 23.77 6.91
C VAL A 380 5.48 23.17 7.60
N VAL A 381 6.68 23.46 7.11
CA VAL A 381 7.93 22.90 7.68
C VAL A 381 8.69 23.88 8.54
N GLU A 382 8.58 25.18 8.25
CA GLU A 382 9.37 26.20 8.92
C GLU A 382 8.68 27.55 8.85
N VAL A 383 8.95 28.40 9.83
CA VAL A 383 8.54 29.82 9.87
C VAL A 383 9.75 30.69 9.54
N ILE A 384 9.56 31.62 8.61
CA ILE A 384 10.59 32.61 8.24
C ILE A 384 10.48 33.79 9.20
N LYS A 385 11.10 33.66 10.40
CA LYS A 385 10.96 34.64 11.49
C LYS A 385 11.46 36.03 11.14
N GLU A 386 12.42 36.13 10.22
CA GLU A 386 12.97 37.40 9.72
C GLU A 386 11.93 38.23 8.95
N LYS A 387 10.84 37.62 8.49
CA LYS A 387 9.74 38.30 7.77
C LYS A 387 8.58 38.67 8.68
N ARG A 388 8.68 38.48 9.99
CA ARG A 388 7.67 38.92 10.95
C ARG A 388 7.58 40.44 11.02
N THR A 389 6.35 40.92 11.07
CA THR A 389 6.02 42.36 11.10
C THR A 389 5.56 42.84 12.48
N GLY A 390 5.28 41.92 13.41
CA GLY A 390 4.70 42.19 14.73
C GLY A 390 3.16 42.09 14.73
N GLU A 391 2.55 41.74 13.59
CA GLU A 391 1.09 41.56 13.43
C GLU A 391 0.71 40.04 13.50
N GLU A 392 1.65 39.19 13.86
CA GLU A 392 1.44 37.75 13.95
C GLU A 392 0.64 37.41 15.21
N ILE A 393 -0.39 36.55 15.03
CA ILE A 393 -1.32 36.18 16.08
C ILE A 393 -1.04 34.73 16.52
N GLU A 394 -0.85 34.56 17.82
CA GLU A 394 -0.67 33.23 18.40
C GLU A 394 -1.96 32.40 18.24
N PHE A 395 -1.82 31.19 17.74
CA PHE A 395 -2.93 30.25 17.66
C PHE A 395 -3.04 29.46 18.97
N LYS A 396 -4.27 29.24 19.41
CA LYS A 396 -4.58 28.37 20.56
C LYS A 396 -5.61 27.33 20.15
N MET A 397 -5.39 26.10 20.53
CA MET A 397 -6.41 25.06 20.33
C MET A 397 -7.69 25.42 21.06
N PRO A 398 -8.85 25.19 20.44
CA PRO A 398 -10.15 25.52 21.06
C PRO A 398 -10.35 24.66 22.31
N GLN A 399 -10.85 25.29 23.38
CA GLN A 399 -11.23 24.62 24.64
C GLN A 399 -12.58 23.91 24.52
N GLU A 400 -13.36 24.24 23.52
CA GLU A 400 -14.67 23.64 23.18
C GLU A 400 -14.61 23.08 21.76
N CYS A 401 -15.31 21.98 21.54
CA CYS A 401 -15.41 21.37 20.21
C CYS A 401 -16.08 22.34 19.23
N PRO A 402 -15.46 22.65 18.07
CA PRO A 402 -16.02 23.60 17.11
C PRO A 402 -17.34 23.14 16.46
N VAL A 403 -17.73 21.88 16.66
CA VAL A 403 -18.94 21.31 16.05
C VAL A 403 -20.07 21.08 17.05
N CYS A 404 -19.79 20.61 18.27
CA CYS A 404 -20.83 20.30 19.25
C CYS A 404 -20.78 21.18 20.52
N GLY A 405 -19.78 22.04 20.69
CA GLY A 405 -19.65 22.94 21.82
C GLY A 405 -19.18 22.28 23.14
N GLU A 406 -19.03 20.97 23.19
CA GLU A 406 -18.56 20.26 24.40
C GLU A 406 -17.08 20.52 24.66
N PRO A 407 -16.66 20.50 25.93
CA PRO A 407 -15.24 20.71 26.30
C PRO A 407 -14.31 19.73 25.56
N THR A 408 -13.16 20.24 25.15
CA THR A 408 -12.09 19.42 24.56
C THR A 408 -11.12 18.96 25.63
N VAL A 409 -10.55 17.79 25.46
CA VAL A 409 -9.64 17.19 26.44
C VAL A 409 -8.35 16.74 25.75
N ARG A 410 -7.23 16.98 26.41
CA ARG A 410 -5.96 16.37 26.04
C ARG A 410 -5.63 15.28 27.06
N LEU A 411 -5.58 14.04 26.63
CA LEU A 411 -5.25 12.91 27.52
C LEU A 411 -3.76 12.93 27.86
N GLU A 412 -3.41 12.49 29.06
CA GLU A 412 -2.02 12.41 29.49
C GLU A 412 -1.23 11.46 28.57
N GLY A 413 -0.08 11.94 28.06
CA GLY A 413 0.75 11.21 27.11
C GLY A 413 0.28 11.26 25.64
N GLU A 414 -0.83 11.90 25.32
CA GLU A 414 -1.27 12.12 23.93
C GLU A 414 -0.98 13.56 23.46
N ALA A 415 -0.47 13.69 22.22
CA ALA A 415 -0.25 15.00 21.61
C ALA A 415 -1.56 15.62 21.05
N ALA A 416 -2.61 14.81 20.92
CA ALA A 416 -3.86 15.22 20.29
C ALA A 416 -4.86 15.78 21.30
N VAL A 417 -5.45 16.94 20.97
CA VAL A 417 -6.65 17.46 21.64
C VAL A 417 -7.87 16.79 21.06
N LYS A 418 -8.84 16.37 21.87
CA LYS A 418 -10.00 15.58 21.45
C LYS A 418 -11.32 16.12 21.97
N CYS A 419 -12.36 16.02 21.16
CA CYS A 419 -13.74 16.03 21.59
C CYS A 419 -14.13 14.62 22.05
N ILE A 420 -14.49 14.48 23.32
CA ILE A 420 -14.89 13.17 23.91
C ILE A 420 -16.39 12.87 23.74
N ASN A 421 -17.18 13.78 23.16
CA ASN A 421 -18.59 13.57 22.93
C ASN A 421 -18.82 12.60 21.76
N ILE A 422 -19.17 11.36 22.06
CA ILE A 422 -19.49 10.32 21.06
C ILE A 422 -20.71 10.66 20.21
N SER A 423 -21.57 11.59 20.68
CA SER A 423 -22.72 12.11 19.92
C SER A 423 -22.37 13.35 19.11
N CYS A 424 -21.09 13.71 18.99
CA CYS A 424 -20.66 14.83 18.17
C CYS A 424 -21.02 14.60 16.69
N PRO A 425 -21.75 15.53 16.03
CA PRO A 425 -22.14 15.35 14.62
C PRO A 425 -20.98 15.08 13.67
N ALA A 426 -19.81 15.65 13.94
CA ALA A 426 -18.61 15.36 13.14
C ALA A 426 -18.12 13.92 13.30
N GLN A 427 -18.12 13.40 14.53
CA GLN A 427 -17.72 12.01 14.80
C GLN A 427 -18.72 11.02 14.19
N ILE A 428 -20.01 11.28 14.34
CA ILE A 428 -21.08 10.47 13.73
C ILE A 428 -20.89 10.46 12.20
N ARG A 429 -20.75 11.60 11.57
CA ARG A 429 -20.56 11.70 10.12
C ARG A 429 -19.33 10.91 9.66
N ARG A 430 -18.20 11.09 10.30
CA ARG A 430 -16.95 10.35 9.97
C ARG A 430 -17.08 8.86 10.27
N GLY A 431 -17.80 8.47 11.31
CA GLY A 431 -18.12 7.08 11.63
C GLY A 431 -18.94 6.40 10.53
N ILE A 432 -19.98 7.07 10.02
CA ILE A 432 -20.81 6.56 8.91
C ILE A 432 -19.98 6.45 7.62
N ILE A 433 -19.14 7.43 7.30
CA ILE A 433 -18.22 7.40 6.15
C ILE A 433 -17.29 6.18 6.25
N HIS A 434 -16.71 5.95 7.42
CA HIS A 434 -15.85 4.78 7.64
C HIS A 434 -16.63 3.47 7.50
N PHE A 435 -17.81 3.36 8.10
CA PHE A 435 -18.65 2.17 7.99
C PHE A 435 -19.00 1.84 6.53
N ALA A 436 -19.32 2.86 5.73
CA ALA A 436 -19.65 2.69 4.32
C ALA A 436 -18.43 2.44 3.44
N SER A 437 -17.22 2.67 3.95
CA SER A 437 -16.00 2.58 3.17
C SER A 437 -15.71 1.17 2.63
N ARG A 438 -14.90 1.11 1.60
CA ARG A 438 -14.49 -0.11 0.91
C ARG A 438 -13.86 -1.17 1.81
N GLU A 439 -13.14 -0.75 2.85
CA GLU A 439 -12.48 -1.64 3.80
C GLU A 439 -13.41 -2.12 4.92
N ALA A 440 -14.57 -1.52 5.03
CA ALA A 440 -15.62 -1.92 5.96
C ALA A 440 -16.78 -2.56 5.19
N MET A 441 -17.97 -1.97 5.21
CA MET A 441 -19.17 -2.56 4.61
C MET A 441 -19.30 -2.36 3.09
N ASP A 442 -18.36 -1.64 2.45
CA ASP A 442 -18.25 -1.44 0.98
C ASP A 442 -19.59 -1.08 0.31
N ILE A 443 -20.23 -0.03 0.81
CA ILE A 443 -21.52 0.43 0.29
C ILE A 443 -21.26 1.38 -0.89
N ASP A 444 -21.28 0.81 -2.08
CA ASP A 444 -21.01 1.55 -3.31
C ASP A 444 -22.05 2.66 -3.55
N GLY A 445 -21.57 3.85 -3.92
CA GLY A 445 -22.42 5.03 -4.12
C GLY A 445 -22.78 5.80 -2.85
N LEU A 446 -22.39 5.33 -1.64
CA LEU A 446 -22.60 6.06 -0.37
C LEU A 446 -21.36 6.89 0.00
N GLY A 447 -21.04 7.90 -0.80
CA GLY A 447 -19.94 8.81 -0.56
C GLY A 447 -20.24 9.89 0.48
N GLU A 448 -19.20 10.65 0.87
CA GLU A 448 -19.25 11.69 1.91
C GLU A 448 -20.33 12.76 1.66
N SER A 449 -20.56 13.15 0.40
CA SER A 449 -21.59 14.14 0.04
C SER A 449 -23.01 13.61 0.30
N ILE A 450 -23.27 12.35 -0.02
CA ILE A 450 -24.59 11.74 0.19
C ILE A 450 -24.84 11.51 1.68
N ILE A 451 -23.83 11.03 2.42
CA ILE A 451 -23.94 10.89 3.89
C ILE A 451 -24.23 12.24 4.54
N THR A 452 -23.54 13.30 4.11
CA THR A 452 -23.79 14.65 4.63
C THR A 452 -25.21 15.11 4.33
N LEU A 453 -25.73 14.80 3.15
CA LEU A 453 -27.09 15.17 2.74
C LEU A 453 -28.13 14.37 3.56
N LEU A 454 -27.95 13.06 3.75
CA LEU A 454 -28.82 12.21 4.57
C LEU A 454 -28.88 12.68 6.03
N LEU A 455 -27.73 13.05 6.61
CA LEU A 455 -27.66 13.62 7.97
C LEU A 455 -28.39 14.97 8.07
N LYS A 456 -28.21 15.87 7.09
CA LYS A 456 -28.88 17.17 7.04
C LYS A 456 -30.39 17.07 6.94
N GLN A 457 -30.91 16.00 6.33
CA GLN A 457 -32.34 15.74 6.17
C GLN A 457 -32.91 14.86 7.31
N ASP A 458 -32.13 14.63 8.37
CA ASP A 458 -32.50 13.76 9.49
C ASP A 458 -32.98 12.34 9.08
N LEU A 459 -32.53 11.85 7.91
CA LEU A 459 -32.84 10.53 7.39
C LEU A 459 -32.00 9.43 8.06
N ILE A 460 -30.83 9.77 8.55
CA ILE A 460 -29.94 8.89 9.31
C ILE A 460 -29.35 9.64 10.51
N LYS A 461 -29.15 8.94 11.63
CA LYS A 461 -28.50 9.43 12.86
C LYS A 461 -27.28 8.60 13.25
N ASP A 462 -27.28 7.33 12.86
CA ASP A 462 -26.18 6.38 13.08
C ASP A 462 -26.06 5.39 11.90
N ILE A 463 -25.11 4.46 12.00
CA ILE A 463 -24.84 3.47 10.94
C ILE A 463 -25.99 2.47 10.74
N SER A 464 -26.82 2.23 11.75
CA SER A 464 -27.95 1.28 11.63
C SER A 464 -29.08 1.84 10.77
N ASP A 465 -29.32 3.15 10.80
CA ASP A 465 -30.37 3.80 10.01
C ASP A 465 -30.19 3.63 8.51
N LEU A 466 -28.96 3.41 8.04
CA LEU A 466 -28.66 3.13 6.63
C LEU A 466 -29.48 1.98 6.06
N TYR A 467 -29.73 0.95 6.87
CA TYR A 467 -30.43 -0.26 6.45
C TYR A 467 -31.95 -0.14 6.50
N TYR A 468 -32.47 0.96 7.01
CA TYR A 468 -33.90 1.29 7.04
C TYR A 468 -34.30 2.36 6.01
N LEU A 469 -33.35 2.89 5.25
CA LEU A 469 -33.59 3.85 4.17
C LEU A 469 -34.45 3.25 3.07
N LYS A 470 -35.40 4.07 2.58
CA LYS A 470 -36.30 3.71 1.48
C LYS A 470 -35.86 4.48 0.21
N LYS A 471 -36.09 3.85 -0.94
CA LYS A 471 -35.77 4.43 -2.26
C LYS A 471 -36.42 5.81 -2.44
N GLU A 472 -37.70 5.95 -2.03
CA GLU A 472 -38.46 7.16 -2.19
C GLU A 472 -37.89 8.35 -1.39
N GLN A 473 -37.25 8.09 -0.26
CA GLN A 473 -36.56 9.10 0.55
C GLN A 473 -35.27 9.59 -0.11
N ILE A 474 -34.57 8.71 -0.82
CA ILE A 474 -33.30 9.02 -1.47
C ILE A 474 -33.52 9.69 -2.83
N SER A 475 -34.51 9.25 -3.59
CA SER A 475 -34.77 9.75 -4.96
C SER A 475 -35.14 11.21 -5.05
N VAL A 476 -35.63 11.81 -3.94
CA VAL A 476 -35.98 13.23 -3.84
C VAL A 476 -34.83 14.11 -3.39
N LEU A 477 -33.68 13.54 -3.05
CA LEU A 477 -32.52 14.29 -2.61
C LEU A 477 -31.83 14.96 -3.80
N GLU A 478 -31.20 16.10 -3.55
CA GLU A 478 -30.45 16.84 -4.56
C GLU A 478 -29.38 15.94 -5.22
N ARG A 479 -29.32 15.95 -6.56
CA ARG A 479 -28.42 15.12 -7.38
C ARG A 479 -28.65 13.61 -7.31
N MET A 480 -29.76 13.15 -6.71
CA MET A 480 -30.14 11.74 -6.65
C MET A 480 -31.39 11.52 -7.48
N GLY A 481 -31.25 10.77 -8.59
CA GLY A 481 -32.38 10.32 -9.41
C GLY A 481 -32.80 8.90 -9.04
N ASP A 482 -33.90 8.45 -9.63
CA ASP A 482 -34.49 7.12 -9.38
C ASP A 482 -33.49 5.96 -9.54
N LYS A 483 -32.65 6.02 -10.59
CA LYS A 483 -31.61 5.01 -10.85
C LYS A 483 -30.51 5.00 -9.79
N SER A 484 -30.03 6.18 -9.39
CA SER A 484 -29.00 6.31 -8.33
C SER A 484 -29.52 5.85 -6.98
N ALA A 485 -30.78 6.20 -6.63
CA ALA A 485 -31.43 5.73 -5.42
C ALA A 485 -31.58 4.20 -5.41
N THR A 486 -32.02 3.61 -6.53
CA THR A 486 -32.11 2.15 -6.67
C THR A 486 -30.75 1.47 -6.49
N ASN A 487 -29.70 1.98 -7.13
CA ASN A 487 -28.35 1.42 -7.02
C ASN A 487 -27.83 1.48 -5.58
N LEU A 488 -28.05 2.60 -4.89
CA LEU A 488 -27.63 2.77 -3.50
C LEU A 488 -28.37 1.79 -2.56
N ILE A 489 -29.69 1.64 -2.69
CA ILE A 489 -30.45 0.67 -1.89
C ILE A 489 -29.96 -0.76 -2.16
N ASN A 490 -29.68 -1.11 -3.42
CA ASN A 490 -29.11 -2.41 -3.76
C ASN A 490 -27.73 -2.62 -3.12
N ALA A 491 -26.85 -1.61 -3.12
CA ALA A 491 -25.55 -1.67 -2.49
C ALA A 491 -25.67 -1.84 -0.96
N ILE A 492 -26.56 -1.10 -0.31
CA ILE A 492 -26.87 -1.25 1.12
C ILE A 492 -27.35 -2.68 1.42
N ASN A 493 -28.29 -3.21 0.64
CA ASN A 493 -28.77 -4.57 0.86
C ASN A 493 -27.69 -5.63 0.63
N LYS A 494 -26.86 -5.46 -0.41
CA LYS A 494 -25.73 -6.35 -0.69
C LYS A 494 -24.72 -6.36 0.46
N SER A 495 -24.49 -5.21 1.10
CA SER A 495 -23.53 -5.12 2.21
C SER A 495 -23.93 -5.96 3.43
N LYS A 496 -25.22 -6.34 3.58
CA LYS A 496 -25.67 -7.24 4.64
C LYS A 496 -25.03 -8.62 4.59
N GLU A 497 -24.57 -9.05 3.42
CA GLU A 497 -23.95 -10.35 3.17
C GLU A 497 -22.44 -10.33 3.41
N ASN A 498 -21.86 -9.21 3.77
CA ASN A 498 -20.42 -9.09 4.02
C ASN A 498 -19.96 -9.92 5.21
N ASP A 499 -18.70 -10.35 5.17
CA ASP A 499 -18.10 -11.16 6.22
C ASP A 499 -17.93 -10.40 7.55
N LEU A 500 -17.95 -11.12 8.66
CA LEU A 500 -17.84 -10.61 10.03
C LEU A 500 -16.69 -9.63 10.23
N TRP A 501 -15.52 -9.88 9.65
CA TRP A 501 -14.38 -8.98 9.82
C TRP A 501 -14.63 -7.57 9.26
N ARG A 502 -15.41 -7.46 8.17
CA ARG A 502 -15.79 -6.17 7.58
C ARG A 502 -16.72 -5.39 8.52
N PHE A 503 -17.63 -6.11 9.13
CA PHE A 503 -18.53 -5.55 10.12
C PHE A 503 -17.76 -5.05 11.36
N ILE A 504 -16.86 -5.88 11.93
CA ILE A 504 -16.01 -5.49 13.08
C ILE A 504 -15.17 -4.24 12.74
N ASN A 505 -14.53 -4.22 11.56
CA ASN A 505 -13.79 -3.04 11.11
C ASN A 505 -14.71 -1.82 10.97
N GLY A 506 -15.91 -2.01 10.42
CA GLY A 506 -16.92 -0.96 10.22
C GLY A 506 -17.42 -0.33 11.53
N LEU A 507 -17.49 -1.08 12.62
CA LEU A 507 -17.84 -0.55 13.94
C LEU A 507 -16.86 0.54 14.42
N GLY A 508 -15.65 0.58 13.86
CA GLY A 508 -14.68 1.65 14.12
C GLY A 508 -14.13 1.65 15.54
N ILE A 509 -14.03 0.49 16.19
CA ILE A 509 -13.44 0.31 17.52
C ILE A 509 -12.01 0.88 17.50
N LYS A 510 -11.65 1.66 18.53
CA LYS A 510 -10.32 2.29 18.62
C LYS A 510 -9.22 1.22 18.56
N LEU A 511 -8.17 1.46 17.75
CA LEU A 511 -7.03 0.56 17.49
C LEU A 511 -7.37 -0.73 16.73
N ILE A 512 -8.62 -0.97 16.37
CA ILE A 512 -9.03 -2.15 15.62
C ILE A 512 -9.20 -1.77 14.14
N GLY A 513 -8.17 -2.05 13.35
CA GLY A 513 -8.22 -1.92 11.89
C GLY A 513 -8.48 -3.27 11.21
N THR A 514 -8.42 -3.30 9.88
CA THR A 514 -8.72 -4.48 9.05
C THR A 514 -8.00 -5.75 9.49
N LYS A 515 -6.71 -5.68 9.87
CA LYS A 515 -5.93 -6.86 10.28
C LYS A 515 -6.44 -7.41 11.61
N ALA A 516 -6.59 -6.56 12.61
CA ALA A 516 -7.11 -6.95 13.91
C ALA A 516 -8.55 -7.48 13.81
N ALA A 517 -9.40 -6.85 12.99
CA ALA A 517 -10.76 -7.31 12.74
C ALA A 517 -10.79 -8.73 12.13
N LYS A 518 -9.87 -9.06 11.23
CA LYS A 518 -9.75 -10.42 10.67
C LYS A 518 -9.33 -11.45 11.71
N ILE A 519 -8.39 -11.12 12.61
CA ILE A 519 -7.98 -11.99 13.71
C ILE A 519 -9.17 -12.25 14.63
N LEU A 520 -9.90 -11.18 15.03
CA LEU A 520 -11.08 -11.30 15.89
C LEU A 520 -12.18 -12.15 15.23
N ALA A 521 -12.47 -11.92 13.95
CA ALA A 521 -13.47 -12.69 13.22
C ALA A 521 -13.08 -14.16 13.11
N SER A 522 -11.82 -14.48 12.86
CA SER A 522 -11.33 -15.86 12.78
C SER A 522 -11.41 -16.60 14.12
N GLU A 523 -11.06 -15.93 15.21
CA GLU A 523 -11.04 -16.54 16.56
C GLU A 523 -12.43 -16.72 17.10
N PHE A 524 -13.23 -15.66 17.14
CA PHE A 524 -14.55 -15.69 17.79
C PHE A 524 -15.64 -16.23 16.87
N LYS A 525 -15.48 -16.13 15.53
CA LYS A 525 -16.43 -16.62 14.49
C LYS A 525 -17.83 -16.02 14.51
N ASP A 526 -18.22 -15.40 15.61
CA ASP A 526 -19.53 -14.82 15.87
C ASP A 526 -19.36 -13.55 16.69
N LEU A 527 -20.09 -12.47 16.31
CA LEU A 527 -20.02 -11.20 17.01
C LEU A 527 -20.45 -11.31 18.48
N ASP A 528 -21.47 -12.13 18.79
CA ASP A 528 -21.94 -12.29 20.16
C ASP A 528 -20.89 -12.91 21.07
N LYS A 529 -20.06 -13.79 20.55
CA LYS A 529 -18.91 -14.32 21.28
C LYS A 529 -17.87 -13.25 21.54
N LEU A 530 -17.57 -12.42 20.52
CA LEU A 530 -16.64 -11.29 20.67
C LEU A 530 -17.14 -10.27 21.68
N MET A 531 -18.44 -9.95 21.67
CA MET A 531 -19.06 -9.01 22.62
C MET A 531 -18.95 -9.49 24.08
N ASN A 532 -18.91 -10.80 24.31
CA ASN A 532 -18.78 -11.43 25.63
C ASN A 532 -17.34 -11.88 25.95
N ALA A 533 -16.38 -11.57 25.09
CA ALA A 533 -14.99 -11.96 25.29
C ALA A 533 -14.39 -11.25 26.53
N THR A 534 -13.64 -12.01 27.29
CA THR A 534 -12.89 -11.45 28.44
C THR A 534 -11.62 -10.75 27.95
N GLU A 535 -11.16 -9.78 28.75
CA GLU A 535 -9.90 -9.07 28.51
C GLU A 535 -8.73 -10.05 28.32
N GLN A 536 -8.68 -11.14 29.13
CA GLN A 536 -7.62 -12.11 29.06
C GLN A 536 -7.66 -12.94 27.77
N GLU A 537 -8.84 -13.27 27.25
CA GLU A 537 -8.98 -13.95 25.95
C GLU A 537 -8.46 -13.06 24.82
N LEU A 538 -8.77 -11.76 24.87
CA LEU A 538 -8.32 -10.80 23.87
C LEU A 538 -6.79 -10.59 23.89
N ILE A 539 -6.18 -10.48 25.08
CA ILE A 539 -4.72 -10.30 25.23
C ILE A 539 -3.94 -11.54 24.72
N ASN A 540 -4.53 -12.72 24.84
CA ASN A 540 -3.88 -13.97 24.39
C ASN A 540 -3.85 -14.10 22.86
N LEU A 541 -4.55 -13.25 22.11
CA LEU A 541 -4.50 -13.25 20.65
C LEU A 541 -3.15 -12.70 20.15
N GLU A 542 -2.68 -13.27 19.06
CA GLU A 542 -1.47 -12.78 18.39
C GLU A 542 -1.65 -11.31 18.00
N GLU A 543 -0.67 -10.47 18.31
CA GLU A 543 -0.64 -9.01 18.06
C GLU A 543 -1.56 -8.14 18.95
N PHE A 544 -2.29 -8.72 19.90
CA PHE A 544 -3.13 -7.94 20.78
C PHE A 544 -2.42 -7.62 22.10
N GLY A 545 -2.40 -6.34 22.44
CA GLY A 545 -1.92 -5.85 23.74
C GLY A 545 -3.06 -5.36 24.60
N GLN A 546 -2.73 -5.02 25.88
CA GLN A 546 -3.69 -4.51 26.86
C GLN A 546 -4.57 -3.38 26.32
N THR A 547 -3.99 -2.37 25.67
CA THR A 547 -4.73 -1.19 25.18
C THR A 547 -5.78 -1.53 24.11
N MET A 548 -5.50 -2.56 23.29
CA MET A 548 -6.49 -3.04 22.30
C MET A 548 -7.62 -3.81 22.95
N ALA A 549 -7.29 -4.66 23.93
CA ALA A 549 -8.28 -5.40 24.69
C ALA A 549 -9.21 -4.46 25.46
N ASP A 550 -8.67 -3.46 26.16
CA ASP A 550 -9.44 -2.42 26.84
C ASP A 550 -10.39 -1.70 25.89
N SER A 551 -9.90 -1.31 24.71
CA SER A 551 -10.70 -0.61 23.71
C SER A 551 -11.91 -1.44 23.22
N ILE A 552 -11.75 -2.76 23.09
CA ILE A 552 -12.84 -3.67 22.70
C ILE A 552 -13.84 -3.81 23.83
N VAL A 553 -13.37 -4.08 25.04
CA VAL A 553 -14.23 -4.26 26.22
C VAL A 553 -15.02 -3.00 26.52
N GLU A 554 -14.38 -1.82 26.48
CA GLU A 554 -15.05 -0.53 26.68
C GLU A 554 -16.11 -0.28 25.61
N PHE A 555 -15.81 -0.57 24.35
CA PHE A 555 -16.73 -0.37 23.24
C PHE A 555 -18.03 -1.19 23.40
N PHE A 556 -17.92 -2.45 23.82
CA PHE A 556 -19.07 -3.33 24.01
C PHE A 556 -19.75 -3.17 25.39
N LYS A 557 -19.22 -2.38 26.31
CA LYS A 557 -19.93 -1.96 27.56
C LYS A 557 -20.84 -0.77 27.33
N GLU A 558 -20.65 -0.01 26.28
CA GLU A 558 -21.42 1.20 25.99
C GLU A 558 -22.79 0.84 25.44
N GLU A 559 -23.88 1.17 26.18
CA GLU A 559 -25.28 0.83 25.84
C GLU A 559 -25.71 1.33 24.45
N LYS A 560 -25.19 2.50 24.02
CA LYS A 560 -25.48 3.05 22.70
C LYS A 560 -24.93 2.17 21.60
N ASN A 561 -23.71 1.66 21.76
CA ASN A 561 -23.06 0.77 20.77
C ASN A 561 -23.85 -0.55 20.69
N ILE A 562 -24.23 -1.11 21.83
CA ILE A 562 -25.05 -2.33 21.89
C ILE A 562 -26.38 -2.10 21.14
N SER A 563 -27.09 -0.99 21.43
CA SER A 563 -28.34 -0.67 20.75
C SER A 563 -28.20 -0.55 19.23
N VAL A 564 -27.14 0.07 18.73
CA VAL A 564 -26.85 0.16 17.29
C VAL A 564 -26.58 -1.22 16.70
N ILE A 565 -25.80 -2.06 17.37
CA ILE A 565 -25.50 -3.43 16.94
C ILE A 565 -26.78 -4.28 16.87
N GLU A 566 -27.65 -4.20 17.85
CA GLU A 566 -28.93 -4.95 17.84
C GLU A 566 -29.81 -4.52 16.66
N LYS A 567 -29.93 -3.22 16.38
CA LYS A 567 -30.64 -2.72 15.18
C LYS A 567 -30.01 -3.24 13.87
N LEU A 568 -28.67 -3.33 13.79
CA LEU A 568 -28.01 -3.89 12.62
C LEU A 568 -28.31 -5.39 12.46
N LYS A 569 -28.34 -6.16 13.54
CA LYS A 569 -28.77 -7.56 13.54
C LYS A 569 -30.23 -7.70 13.09
N GLU A 570 -31.15 -6.87 13.64
CA GLU A 570 -32.58 -6.84 13.25
C GLU A 570 -32.71 -6.50 11.75
N ALA A 571 -31.87 -5.63 11.21
CA ALA A 571 -31.86 -5.30 9.80
C ALA A 571 -31.30 -6.45 8.91
N GLY A 572 -30.79 -7.53 9.50
CA GLY A 572 -30.27 -8.71 8.82
C GLY A 572 -28.85 -8.59 8.33
N VAL A 573 -28.02 -7.73 8.96
CA VAL A 573 -26.58 -7.67 8.68
C VAL A 573 -25.89 -8.90 9.22
N ASN A 574 -25.04 -9.53 8.41
CA ASN A 574 -24.31 -10.72 8.82
C ASN A 574 -23.32 -10.43 9.96
N THR A 575 -23.45 -11.18 11.04
CA THR A 575 -22.61 -11.09 12.25
C THR A 575 -21.78 -12.36 12.49
N LYS A 576 -21.67 -13.22 11.47
CA LYS A 576 -20.92 -14.49 11.55
C LYS A 576 -19.85 -14.54 10.49
N LEU A 577 -18.75 -15.24 10.82
CA LEU A 577 -17.72 -15.56 9.86
C LEU A 577 -18.33 -16.39 8.72
N ILE A 578 -18.11 -15.94 7.49
CA ILE A 578 -18.45 -16.72 6.31
C ILE A 578 -17.38 -17.79 6.18
N GLU A 579 -17.74 -19.02 6.56
CA GLU A 579 -16.84 -20.16 6.34
C GLU A 579 -16.69 -20.33 4.82
N SER A 580 -15.44 -20.22 4.34
CA SER A 580 -15.12 -20.65 2.98
C SER A 580 -15.37 -22.18 2.87
N ASP A 581 -15.73 -22.69 1.70
CA ASP A 581 -15.89 -24.12 1.41
C ASP A 581 -14.64 -24.96 1.78
N ASP A 582 -13.57 -24.30 2.24
CA ASP A 582 -12.34 -24.89 2.71
C ASP A 582 -12.41 -25.51 4.13
N ALA A 583 -13.52 -25.31 4.88
CA ALA A 583 -13.67 -25.81 6.25
C ALA A 583 -13.67 -27.35 6.35
N ASP A 584 -14.05 -28.04 5.28
CA ASP A 584 -14.07 -29.50 5.19
C ASP A 584 -12.74 -30.11 4.69
N ILE A 585 -11.74 -29.29 4.36
CA ILE A 585 -10.45 -29.80 3.88
C ILE A 585 -9.61 -30.33 5.06
N PRO A 586 -9.29 -31.63 5.10
CA PRO A 586 -8.50 -32.21 6.20
C PRO A 586 -7.13 -31.53 6.32
N LYS A 587 -6.71 -31.15 7.52
CA LYS A 587 -5.41 -30.49 7.78
C LYS A 587 -4.24 -31.48 7.81
N ILE A 588 -4.12 -32.28 6.75
CA ILE A 588 -3.16 -33.39 6.64
C ILE A 588 -1.68 -32.96 6.63
N PHE A 589 -1.38 -31.70 6.34
CA PHE A 589 -0.02 -31.15 6.34
C PHE A 589 0.25 -30.26 7.57
N GLU A 590 -0.57 -30.37 8.62
CA GLU A 590 -0.37 -29.58 9.84
C GLU A 590 1.04 -29.69 10.40
N LYS A 591 1.68 -28.55 10.71
CA LYS A 591 3.08 -28.42 11.17
C LYS A 591 4.14 -28.84 10.16
N MET A 592 3.80 -29.23 8.93
CA MET A 592 4.78 -29.60 7.90
C MET A 592 5.28 -28.35 7.15
N LYS A 593 6.60 -28.34 6.88
CA LYS A 593 7.25 -27.36 6.01
C LYS A 593 7.60 -28.04 4.69
N ILE A 594 7.02 -27.55 3.61
CA ILE A 594 7.11 -28.16 2.28
C ILE A 594 7.78 -27.19 1.33
N VAL A 595 8.76 -27.64 0.56
CA VAL A 595 9.44 -26.81 -0.45
C VAL A 595 9.02 -27.28 -1.84
N LEU A 596 8.64 -26.33 -2.69
CA LEU A 596 8.35 -26.59 -4.10
C LEU A 596 9.56 -26.20 -4.97
N THR A 597 9.93 -27.07 -5.90
CA THR A 597 11.04 -26.82 -6.85
C THR A 597 10.73 -27.41 -8.22
N GLY A 598 11.26 -26.82 -9.28
CA GLY A 598 10.97 -27.26 -10.65
C GLY A 598 9.57 -26.89 -11.14
N THR A 599 9.25 -27.31 -12.36
CA THR A 599 7.96 -27.13 -13.02
C THR A 599 7.11 -28.39 -12.83
N LEU A 600 5.95 -28.27 -12.21
CA LEU A 600 5.04 -29.39 -12.02
C LEU A 600 4.31 -29.70 -13.34
N PRO A 601 4.12 -30.99 -13.70
CA PRO A 601 3.54 -31.38 -15.00
C PRO A 601 2.13 -30.89 -15.26
N THR A 602 1.24 -30.91 -14.25
CA THR A 602 -0.19 -30.52 -14.42
C THR A 602 -0.61 -29.40 -13.48
N LEU A 603 0.03 -29.22 -12.33
CA LEU A 603 -0.29 -28.20 -11.35
C LEU A 603 0.54 -26.92 -11.56
N LYS A 604 -0.10 -25.76 -11.52
CA LYS A 604 0.66 -24.53 -11.36
C LYS A 604 1.26 -24.50 -9.95
N ARG A 605 2.45 -23.93 -9.83
CA ARG A 605 3.16 -23.83 -8.54
C ARG A 605 2.32 -23.20 -7.43
N ASN A 606 1.49 -22.22 -7.79
CA ASN A 606 0.60 -21.52 -6.85
C ASN A 606 -0.56 -22.40 -6.42
N ASP A 607 -1.12 -23.20 -7.32
CA ASP A 607 -2.21 -24.13 -7.00
C ASP A 607 -1.70 -25.20 -6.02
N ALA A 608 -0.51 -25.75 -6.26
CA ALA A 608 0.13 -26.67 -5.34
C ALA A 608 0.43 -26.01 -3.98
N LYS A 609 0.88 -24.75 -3.97
CA LYS A 609 1.09 -24.00 -2.74
C LYS A 609 -0.21 -23.80 -1.97
N GLU A 610 -1.27 -23.39 -2.65
CA GLU A 610 -2.59 -23.22 -2.05
C GLU A 610 -3.15 -24.52 -1.51
N MET A 611 -2.97 -25.65 -2.23
CA MET A 611 -3.36 -26.98 -1.76
C MET A 611 -2.64 -27.38 -0.47
N ILE A 612 -1.36 -27.04 -0.34
CA ILE A 612 -0.56 -27.25 0.86
C ILE A 612 -1.09 -26.40 2.03
N GLU A 613 -1.27 -25.10 1.79
CA GLU A 613 -1.68 -24.14 2.83
C GLU A 613 -3.12 -24.38 3.30
N LYS A 614 -4.04 -24.71 2.40
CA LYS A 614 -5.40 -25.12 2.74
C LYS A 614 -5.44 -26.37 3.63
N ARG A 615 -4.44 -27.24 3.52
CA ARG A 615 -4.30 -28.46 4.33
C ARG A 615 -3.41 -28.31 5.55
N GLY A 616 -3.14 -27.06 5.99
CA GLY A 616 -2.41 -26.74 7.22
C GLY A 616 -0.89 -26.78 7.12
N GLY A 617 -0.33 -27.02 5.92
CA GLY A 617 1.11 -27.02 5.67
C GLY A 617 1.66 -25.61 5.44
N LYS A 618 2.98 -25.44 5.60
CA LYS A 618 3.68 -24.20 5.30
C LYS A 618 4.57 -24.38 4.07
N ALA A 619 4.22 -23.74 2.96
CA ALA A 619 5.08 -23.71 1.79
C ALA A 619 6.26 -22.75 2.03
N THR A 620 7.49 -23.24 1.87
CA THR A 620 8.73 -22.45 2.11
C THR A 620 9.58 -22.37 0.85
N SER A 621 10.36 -21.29 0.75
CA SER A 621 11.18 -21.00 -0.43
C SER A 621 12.55 -21.68 -0.42
N SER A 622 13.04 -22.16 0.73
CA SER A 622 14.37 -22.75 0.88
C SER A 622 14.35 -24.05 1.63
N VAL A 623 15.22 -24.99 1.22
CA VAL A 623 15.40 -26.29 1.87
C VAL A 623 16.28 -26.14 3.10
N SER A 624 15.86 -26.68 4.23
CA SER A 624 16.56 -26.70 5.51
C SER A 624 16.31 -28.03 6.26
N LYS A 625 17.05 -28.32 7.32
CA LYS A 625 16.84 -29.52 8.17
C LYS A 625 15.42 -29.63 8.76
N SER A 626 14.66 -28.53 8.80
CA SER A 626 13.27 -28.52 9.27
C SER A 626 12.25 -28.69 8.11
N THR A 627 12.68 -28.94 6.89
CA THR A 627 11.80 -29.23 5.75
C THR A 627 11.29 -30.65 5.86
N SER A 628 9.97 -30.85 5.81
CA SER A 628 9.33 -32.17 5.93
C SER A 628 9.51 -32.99 4.65
N PHE A 629 9.27 -32.37 3.49
CA PHE A 629 9.58 -32.95 2.18
C PHE A 629 9.67 -31.87 1.11
N VAL A 630 10.21 -32.24 -0.05
CA VAL A 630 10.31 -31.39 -1.23
C VAL A 630 9.41 -31.95 -2.32
N LEU A 631 8.49 -31.12 -2.84
CA LEU A 631 7.73 -31.41 -4.06
C LEU A 631 8.55 -30.92 -5.26
N ALA A 632 9.04 -31.87 -6.04
CA ALA A 632 9.90 -31.60 -7.19
C ALA A 632 9.20 -31.91 -8.51
N GLY A 633 9.14 -30.92 -9.39
CA GLY A 633 8.75 -31.08 -10.77
C GLY A 633 9.96 -31.25 -11.69
N GLU A 634 9.73 -31.12 -13.00
CA GLU A 634 10.78 -31.17 -14.02
C GLU A 634 11.76 -29.98 -13.83
N GLU A 635 13.02 -30.18 -14.19
CA GLU A 635 14.11 -29.20 -14.07
C GLU A 635 14.29 -28.63 -12.62
N ALA A 636 14.10 -29.48 -11.63
CA ALA A 636 14.30 -29.12 -10.23
C ALA A 636 15.79 -28.85 -9.95
N GLY A 637 16.18 -27.57 -9.89
CA GLY A 637 17.56 -27.09 -9.75
C GLY A 637 18.19 -27.32 -8.36
N SER A 638 19.02 -26.37 -7.90
CA SER A 638 19.84 -26.43 -6.68
C SER A 638 19.11 -26.85 -5.40
N LYS A 639 17.78 -26.67 -5.31
CA LYS A 639 16.98 -27.10 -4.15
C LYS A 639 16.82 -28.61 -4.07
N LEU A 640 16.75 -29.30 -5.21
CA LEU A 640 16.73 -30.76 -5.26
C LEU A 640 18.05 -31.35 -4.76
N THR A 641 19.17 -30.80 -5.25
CA THR A 641 20.51 -31.19 -4.79
C THR A 641 20.63 -31.01 -3.28
N LYS A 642 20.22 -29.86 -2.76
CA LYS A 642 20.27 -29.56 -1.33
C LYS A 642 19.35 -30.46 -0.50
N ALA A 643 18.20 -30.86 -1.04
CA ALA A 643 17.30 -31.80 -0.37
C ALA A 643 17.97 -33.18 -0.22
N ASN A 644 18.59 -33.68 -1.29
CA ASN A 644 19.34 -34.95 -1.29
C ASN A 644 20.52 -34.87 -0.34
N ASP A 645 21.30 -33.81 -0.31
CA ASP A 645 22.43 -33.62 0.61
C ASP A 645 22.00 -33.60 2.08
N LEU A 646 20.81 -33.15 2.38
CA LEU A 646 20.24 -33.09 3.73
C LEU A 646 19.41 -34.35 4.08
N GLY A 647 19.28 -35.32 3.16
CA GLY A 647 18.48 -36.53 3.35
C GLY A 647 16.98 -36.26 3.48
N ILE A 648 16.47 -35.17 2.87
CA ILE A 648 15.07 -34.81 2.93
C ILE A 648 14.32 -35.54 1.81
N LYS A 649 13.17 -36.10 2.11
CA LYS A 649 12.34 -36.82 1.15
C LYS A 649 11.91 -35.90 0.01
N VAL A 650 12.08 -36.40 -1.21
CA VAL A 650 11.63 -35.71 -2.43
C VAL A 650 10.50 -36.50 -3.05
N ILE A 651 9.41 -35.83 -3.40
CA ILE A 651 8.27 -36.45 -4.08
C ILE A 651 7.97 -35.68 -5.36
N ASP A 652 7.36 -36.35 -6.32
CA ASP A 652 6.85 -35.79 -7.55
C ASP A 652 5.39 -35.31 -7.38
N GLU A 653 4.82 -34.76 -8.45
CA GLU A 653 3.44 -34.28 -8.48
C GLU A 653 2.42 -35.40 -8.31
N GLU A 654 2.66 -36.56 -8.90
CA GLU A 654 1.75 -37.71 -8.81
C GLU A 654 1.63 -38.18 -7.35
N LYS A 655 2.76 -38.31 -6.66
CA LYS A 655 2.78 -38.68 -5.24
C LYS A 655 2.14 -37.60 -4.37
N PHE A 656 2.36 -36.32 -4.70
CA PHE A 656 1.72 -35.21 -4.01
C PHE A 656 0.18 -35.26 -4.15
N LEU A 657 -0.33 -35.53 -5.34
CA LEU A 657 -1.78 -35.66 -5.58
C LEU A 657 -2.36 -36.82 -4.81
N GLN A 658 -1.63 -37.94 -4.68
CA GLN A 658 -2.04 -39.05 -3.82
C GLN A 658 -2.09 -38.65 -2.34
N LEU A 659 -1.14 -37.83 -1.88
CA LEU A 659 -1.12 -37.39 -0.48
C LEU A 659 -2.30 -36.46 -0.15
N ILE A 660 -2.74 -35.57 -1.07
CA ILE A 660 -3.85 -34.66 -0.79
C ILE A 660 -5.21 -35.33 -0.66
N ASP A 661 -5.35 -36.56 -1.08
CA ASP A 661 -6.56 -37.36 -0.92
C ASP A 661 -6.63 -38.08 0.44
N LEU A 662 -5.56 -38.03 1.25
CA LEU A 662 -5.52 -38.62 2.59
C LEU A 662 -6.30 -37.80 3.60
N LYS A 663 -6.64 -38.36 4.75
CA LYS A 663 -7.50 -37.73 5.75
C LYS A 663 -6.75 -37.29 7.01
N THR A 664 -5.56 -37.84 7.27
CA THR A 664 -4.80 -37.56 8.50
C THR A 664 -3.32 -37.29 8.21
N THR A 665 -2.68 -36.54 9.11
CA THR A 665 -1.24 -36.26 9.06
C THR A 665 -0.40 -37.55 9.22
N ASP A 666 -0.86 -38.49 10.02
CA ASP A 666 -0.16 -39.78 10.23
C ASP A 666 -0.15 -40.62 8.95
N GLU A 667 -1.24 -40.63 8.18
CA GLU A 667 -1.27 -41.29 6.86
C GLU A 667 -0.27 -40.65 5.89
N VAL A 668 -0.09 -39.33 5.92
CA VAL A 668 0.90 -38.65 5.10
C VAL A 668 2.31 -39.03 5.50
N ILE A 669 2.63 -39.06 6.80
CA ILE A 669 3.94 -39.43 7.31
C ILE A 669 4.26 -40.86 6.87
N ASN A 670 3.36 -41.83 7.10
CA ASN A 670 3.54 -43.24 6.71
C ASN A 670 3.73 -43.37 5.17
N ASN A 671 3.02 -42.59 4.36
CA ASN A 671 3.17 -42.61 2.91
C ASN A 671 4.46 -41.92 2.42
N LEU A 672 5.07 -41.04 3.21
CA LEU A 672 6.36 -40.46 2.93
C LEU A 672 7.52 -41.37 3.34
N GLU A 673 7.36 -42.24 4.34
CA GLU A 673 8.38 -43.18 4.78
C GLU A 673 8.51 -44.39 3.86
N ASN A 674 7.43 -44.84 3.29
CA ASN A 674 7.39 -45.91 2.26
C ASN A 674 7.66 -45.33 0.86
#